data_23c1c2200042fadba4276498acc693f6
#
_entry.id   23c1c2200042fadba4276498acc693f6
#
_cell.length_a   1.000
_cell.length_b   1.000
_cell.length_c   1.000
_cell.angle_alpha   90.00
_cell.angle_beta   90.00
_cell.angle_gamma   90.00
#
_symmetry.space_group_name_H-M   'P 1'
#
loop_
_entity.id
_entity.type
_entity.pdbx_description
1 polymer ?
#
loop_
_entity_poly.entity_id
_entity_poly.type
_entity_poly.pdbx_seq_one_letter_code
_entity_poly.pdbx_strand_id
1 'polypeptide(L)'
;VSLLVGAGFALGQAALVSGMDALLPDARRIGSFNRPGTLTILSADGEVIQKIGPATREKLTPESLPTLVEQAFIAAEDRRFYQHSGIDPVGIGRALVRNLSQRSVEEGASTITQQLARTVFLSQDVTLIRKLKEAALAGKLERQLSKRQILTEYLNVVYLGSSAYGVADAAWIYFSKTPSQLTLAEAALIAGLPPAPSVYSPLVNPELALQRRSIVLTRMEEAGVIDASQRAEAEATPLALQPAEPKFWESQAPWFSSWVQQELPKVLSKEQLEVGGLTVRSTLNLQWQRQAQSSINRFATGQMEGALVAMEPGTGMVRAMVGGKDFNKSQFNRAAQALRSPGSTFKLFVYLAALKSGMLPERTVVDSPRCFAGYCPRNFGGRYLGRVSLAVALQNSLNTVAVSLLKEMGFDRVIETAQSLGITRELGRFYPMAIGAYEQTLLDMTAAYAAITNRGIYVRPTPFEDILGPDGQLLWSLRADGDRGRRAVASDIADAMLWMLQQVVKGGTGGGAALGDRPVAGKTGTSDGGRDLWFIGSIAQLTAGVWLGYDDSRETGNTSVVATLAWRDFMAPISRTLPQRQFPAKPRLQGSVQPDAKTGRPSATRSGVAATEQAPAALELPESFAPVPEGTPTNARPSGPGATVAPGSTAPTAAGPGTPPPVTTPPPPVAAPPAP
;
A
#
# COMPACT_ATOMS: atom_id res chain seq x y z
N VAL A 1 -34.41 -60.98 -9.83
CA VAL A 1 -34.58 -60.20 -8.67
C VAL A 1 -33.22 -59.58 -8.24
N SER A 2 -32.15 -60.38 -8.18
CA SER A 2 -30.81 -59.89 -7.75
C SER A 2 -30.20 -58.79 -8.66
N LEU A 3 -30.43 -58.84 -9.96
CA LEU A 3 -29.96 -57.83 -10.92
C LEU A 3 -30.73 -56.55 -10.81
N LEU A 4 -32.03 -56.58 -10.50
CA LEU A 4 -32.85 -55.38 -10.29
C LEU A 4 -32.55 -54.69 -8.96
N VAL A 5 -32.23 -55.46 -7.90
CA VAL A 5 -31.82 -54.91 -6.60
C VAL A 5 -30.43 -54.28 -6.70
N GLY A 6 -29.51 -54.93 -7.44
CA GLY A 6 -28.17 -54.35 -7.71
C GLY A 6 -28.21 -53.08 -8.54
N ALA A 7 -29.08 -53.05 -9.58
CA ALA A 7 -29.25 -51.82 -10.39
C ALA A 7 -29.93 -50.68 -9.61
N GLY A 8 -30.91 -50.98 -8.75
CA GLY A 8 -31.57 -50.01 -7.87
C GLY A 8 -30.59 -49.42 -6.84
N PHE A 9 -29.70 -50.25 -6.26
CA PHE A 9 -28.67 -49.80 -5.33
C PHE A 9 -27.61 -48.92 -6.01
N ALA A 10 -27.19 -49.33 -7.22
CA ALA A 10 -26.23 -48.53 -8.01
C ALA A 10 -26.81 -47.18 -8.46
N LEU A 11 -28.09 -47.16 -8.89
CA LEU A 11 -28.81 -45.93 -9.23
C LEU A 11 -29.01 -45.03 -8.00
N GLY A 12 -29.34 -45.59 -6.84
CA GLY A 12 -29.47 -44.88 -5.57
C GLY A 12 -28.13 -44.26 -5.13
N GLN A 13 -27.04 -45.02 -5.23
CA GLN A 13 -25.68 -44.49 -4.95
C GLN A 13 -25.28 -43.38 -5.95
N ALA A 14 -25.54 -43.56 -7.24
CA ALA A 14 -25.25 -42.55 -8.26
C ALA A 14 -26.05 -41.26 -8.05
N ALA A 15 -27.32 -41.35 -7.68
CA ALA A 15 -28.16 -40.21 -7.37
C ALA A 15 -27.69 -39.48 -6.10
N LEU A 16 -27.28 -40.22 -5.07
CA LEU A 16 -26.77 -39.65 -3.81
C LEU A 16 -25.44 -38.95 -4.02
N VAL A 17 -24.53 -39.52 -4.79
CA VAL A 17 -23.25 -38.93 -5.17
C VAL A 17 -23.46 -37.70 -6.04
N SER A 18 -24.38 -37.74 -7.01
CA SER A 18 -24.69 -36.60 -7.88
C SER A 18 -25.36 -35.46 -7.11
N GLY A 19 -26.26 -35.78 -6.15
CA GLY A 19 -26.85 -34.78 -5.26
C GLY A 19 -25.83 -34.12 -4.33
N MET A 20 -24.89 -34.89 -3.78
CA MET A 20 -23.80 -34.34 -2.98
C MET A 20 -22.83 -33.54 -3.83
N ASP A 21 -22.51 -33.94 -5.05
CA ASP A 21 -21.63 -33.21 -5.95
C ASP A 21 -22.17 -31.84 -6.34
N ALA A 22 -23.49 -31.67 -6.42
CA ALA A 22 -24.13 -30.41 -6.71
C ALA A 22 -24.02 -29.40 -5.53
N LEU A 23 -23.88 -29.89 -4.31
CA LEU A 23 -23.72 -29.08 -3.07
C LEU A 23 -22.27 -28.74 -2.76
N LEU A 24 -21.30 -29.35 -3.44
CA LEU A 24 -19.87 -29.16 -3.22
C LEU A 24 -19.29 -28.21 -4.26
N PRO A 25 -18.29 -27.36 -3.87
CA PRO A 25 -17.59 -26.51 -4.80
C PRO A 25 -17.05 -27.19 -6.04
N ASP A 26 -16.97 -26.50 -7.16
CA ASP A 26 -16.38 -27.03 -8.40
C ASP A 26 -14.86 -27.23 -8.24
N ALA A 27 -14.37 -28.45 -8.48
CA ALA A 27 -12.94 -28.75 -8.38
C ALA A 27 -12.06 -27.96 -9.38
N ARG A 28 -12.64 -27.48 -10.48
CA ARG A 28 -11.93 -26.62 -11.46
C ARG A 28 -11.48 -25.27 -10.87
N ARG A 29 -12.07 -24.86 -9.75
CA ARG A 29 -11.63 -23.67 -9.00
C ARG A 29 -10.25 -23.81 -8.37
N ILE A 30 -9.66 -25.01 -8.29
CA ILE A 30 -8.28 -25.18 -7.80
C ILE A 30 -7.28 -24.34 -8.62
N GLY A 31 -7.40 -24.33 -9.94
CA GLY A 31 -6.49 -23.58 -10.81
C GLY A 31 -6.55 -22.06 -10.62
N SER A 32 -7.69 -21.54 -10.14
CA SER A 32 -7.91 -20.13 -9.81
C SER A 32 -7.71 -19.80 -8.32
N PHE A 33 -7.36 -20.78 -7.49
CA PHE A 33 -7.15 -20.57 -6.07
C PHE A 33 -6.01 -19.59 -5.81
N ASN A 34 -6.35 -18.46 -5.21
CA ASN A 34 -5.40 -17.50 -4.69
C ASN A 34 -5.20 -17.78 -3.19
N ARG A 35 -3.96 -17.80 -2.77
CA ARG A 35 -3.58 -18.17 -1.39
C ARG A 35 -4.07 -17.14 -0.38
N PRO A 36 -4.46 -17.54 0.86
CA PRO A 36 -4.75 -16.59 1.93
C PRO A 36 -3.61 -15.57 2.13
N GLY A 37 -3.96 -14.33 2.39
CA GLY A 37 -2.99 -13.25 2.58
C GLY A 37 -2.31 -12.73 1.32
N THR A 38 -2.64 -13.24 0.11
CA THR A 38 -2.14 -12.66 -1.13
C THR A 38 -2.88 -11.38 -1.49
N LEU A 39 -2.12 -10.40 -1.96
CA LEU A 39 -2.62 -9.09 -2.37
C LEU A 39 -1.95 -8.66 -3.66
N THR A 40 -2.73 -8.34 -4.67
CA THR A 40 -2.25 -7.70 -5.90
C THR A 40 -2.69 -6.24 -5.89
N ILE A 41 -1.74 -5.32 -6.02
CA ILE A 41 -2.00 -3.89 -6.14
C ILE A 41 -1.74 -3.49 -7.59
N LEU A 42 -2.78 -2.97 -8.23
CA LEU A 42 -2.74 -2.46 -9.60
C LEU A 42 -2.75 -0.93 -9.57
N SER A 43 -2.13 -0.30 -10.55
CA SER A 43 -2.28 1.13 -10.82
C SER A 43 -3.68 1.46 -11.34
N ALA A 44 -4.00 2.73 -11.47
CA ALA A 44 -5.24 3.19 -12.12
C ALA A 44 -5.37 2.68 -13.56
N ASP A 45 -4.24 2.45 -14.25
CA ASP A 45 -4.19 1.95 -15.61
C ASP A 45 -4.17 0.41 -15.69
N GLY A 46 -4.25 -0.29 -14.55
CA GLY A 46 -4.26 -1.75 -14.46
C GLY A 46 -2.86 -2.41 -14.48
N GLU A 47 -1.76 -1.63 -14.50
CA GLU A 47 -0.41 -2.19 -14.37
C GLU A 47 -0.14 -2.68 -12.93
N VAL A 48 0.59 -3.78 -12.79
CA VAL A 48 0.94 -4.32 -11.47
C VAL A 48 1.96 -3.41 -10.78
N ILE A 49 1.55 -2.78 -9.69
CA ILE A 49 2.44 -2.03 -8.79
C ILE A 49 3.21 -2.98 -7.89
N GLN A 50 2.49 -3.92 -7.26
CA GLN A 50 3.06 -4.90 -6.34
C GLN A 50 2.17 -6.14 -6.25
N LYS A 51 2.81 -7.30 -6.06
CA LYS A 51 2.14 -8.52 -5.59
C LYS A 51 2.75 -8.91 -4.26
N ILE A 52 1.91 -9.08 -3.26
CA ILE A 52 2.27 -9.56 -1.93
C ILE A 52 1.69 -10.96 -1.80
N GLY A 53 2.48 -11.89 -1.35
CA GLY A 53 2.04 -13.30 -1.24
C GLY A 53 3.17 -14.26 -1.51
N PRO A 54 2.99 -15.28 -2.37
CA PRO A 54 4.01 -16.31 -2.57
C PRO A 54 5.36 -15.71 -2.95
N ALA A 55 6.42 -16.25 -2.37
CA ALA A 55 7.79 -15.78 -2.56
C ALA A 55 8.27 -15.91 -4.01
N THR A 56 7.68 -16.84 -4.76
CA THR A 56 7.97 -17.05 -6.18
C THR A 56 6.70 -17.05 -7.01
N ARG A 57 6.81 -16.74 -8.31
CA ARG A 57 5.71 -16.93 -9.29
C ARG A 57 5.69 -18.33 -9.86
N GLU A 58 6.67 -19.13 -9.52
CA GLU A 58 6.83 -20.46 -10.10
C GLU A 58 5.73 -21.36 -9.56
N LYS A 59 4.82 -21.77 -10.44
CA LYS A 59 3.88 -22.86 -10.20
C LYS A 59 4.43 -24.11 -10.85
N LEU A 60 4.48 -25.18 -10.07
CA LEU A 60 4.73 -26.50 -10.62
C LEU A 60 3.56 -26.89 -11.52
N THR A 61 3.87 -27.50 -12.66
CA THR A 61 2.89 -28.20 -13.49
C THR A 61 3.12 -29.71 -13.35
N PRO A 62 2.16 -30.57 -13.74
CA PRO A 62 2.39 -32.03 -13.72
C PRO A 62 3.65 -32.45 -14.48
N GLU A 63 4.02 -31.72 -15.53
CA GLU A 63 5.20 -32.00 -16.37
C GLU A 63 6.50 -31.52 -15.71
N SER A 64 6.48 -30.38 -14.99
CA SER A 64 7.65 -29.81 -14.35
C SER A 64 7.88 -30.29 -12.92
N LEU A 65 7.00 -31.16 -12.37
CA LEU A 65 7.14 -31.70 -11.01
C LEU A 65 8.38 -32.60 -10.91
N PRO A 66 9.40 -32.23 -10.10
CA PRO A 66 10.61 -33.05 -9.93
C PRO A 66 10.26 -34.34 -9.20
N THR A 67 10.73 -35.50 -9.74
CA THR A 67 10.49 -36.83 -9.18
C THR A 67 10.93 -36.93 -7.72
N LEU A 68 12.07 -36.34 -7.37
CA LEU A 68 12.58 -36.34 -6.01
C LEU A 68 11.62 -35.65 -5.01
N VAL A 69 11.06 -34.52 -5.39
CA VAL A 69 10.08 -33.77 -4.57
C VAL A 69 8.78 -34.57 -4.44
N GLU A 70 8.28 -35.14 -5.54
CA GLU A 70 7.12 -36.02 -5.58
C GLU A 70 7.27 -37.16 -4.58
N GLN A 71 8.38 -37.90 -4.67
CA GLN A 71 8.69 -39.04 -3.82
C GLN A 71 8.84 -38.68 -2.34
N ALA A 72 9.51 -37.56 -2.03
CA ALA A 72 9.69 -37.12 -0.66
C ALA A 72 8.35 -36.79 0.02
N PHE A 73 7.46 -36.06 -0.66
CA PHE A 73 6.15 -35.70 -0.10
C PHE A 73 5.20 -36.90 0.01
N ILE A 74 5.22 -37.84 -0.96
CA ILE A 74 4.44 -39.07 -0.88
C ILE A 74 4.92 -39.91 0.31
N ALA A 75 6.22 -40.10 0.48
CA ALA A 75 6.77 -40.84 1.60
C ALA A 75 6.46 -40.17 2.96
N ALA A 76 6.48 -38.82 3.01
CA ALA A 76 6.22 -38.07 4.21
C ALA A 76 4.74 -38.06 4.63
N GLU A 77 3.82 -37.78 3.68
CA GLU A 77 2.44 -37.43 3.96
C GLU A 77 1.43 -38.52 3.61
N ASP A 78 1.66 -39.31 2.53
CA ASP A 78 0.66 -40.26 2.02
C ASP A 78 1.30 -41.40 1.21
N ARG A 79 1.89 -42.35 1.89
CA ARG A 79 2.64 -43.49 1.27
C ARG A 79 1.85 -44.28 0.24
N ARG A 80 0.52 -44.26 0.35
CA ARG A 80 -0.39 -45.00 -0.52
C ARG A 80 -1.15 -44.12 -1.50
N PHE A 81 -0.66 -42.92 -1.71
CA PHE A 81 -1.31 -41.88 -2.52
C PHE A 81 -1.86 -42.37 -3.84
N TYR A 82 -1.09 -43.19 -4.57
CA TYR A 82 -1.50 -43.77 -5.86
C TYR A 82 -2.44 -44.98 -5.74
N GLN A 83 -2.72 -45.51 -4.52
CA GLN A 83 -3.47 -46.73 -4.29
C GLN A 83 -4.91 -46.53 -3.78
N HIS A 84 -5.27 -45.28 -3.42
CA HIS A 84 -6.61 -44.96 -2.92
C HIS A 84 -7.27 -43.85 -3.74
N SER A 85 -8.58 -43.62 -3.55
CA SER A 85 -9.38 -42.60 -4.25
C SER A 85 -9.83 -41.49 -3.30
N GLY A 86 -8.87 -40.75 -2.71
CA GLY A 86 -9.11 -39.60 -1.84
C GLY A 86 -9.14 -39.91 -0.35
N ILE A 87 -9.52 -41.10 0.08
CA ILE A 87 -9.47 -41.59 1.44
C ILE A 87 -8.65 -42.86 1.48
N ASP A 88 -7.76 -43.03 2.44
CA ASP A 88 -7.02 -44.27 2.68
C ASP A 88 -7.54 -45.05 3.91
N PRO A 89 -8.49 -45.99 3.77
CA PRO A 89 -9.01 -46.77 4.90
C PRO A 89 -7.94 -47.62 5.60
N VAL A 90 -6.93 -48.08 4.86
CA VAL A 90 -5.84 -48.90 5.41
C VAL A 90 -4.89 -48.02 6.22
N GLY A 91 -4.59 -46.82 5.73
CA GLY A 91 -3.82 -45.81 6.46
C GLY A 91 -4.51 -45.40 7.75
N ILE A 92 -5.83 -45.18 7.72
CA ILE A 92 -6.63 -44.85 8.91
C ILE A 92 -6.56 -46.01 9.92
N GLY A 93 -6.73 -47.25 9.50
CA GLY A 93 -6.62 -48.42 10.37
C GLY A 93 -5.23 -48.55 11.00
N ARG A 94 -4.16 -48.36 10.24
CA ARG A 94 -2.77 -48.40 10.72
C ARG A 94 -2.50 -47.27 11.74
N ALA A 95 -2.89 -46.03 11.44
CA ALA A 95 -2.72 -44.93 12.35
C ALA A 95 -3.48 -45.11 13.66
N LEU A 96 -4.69 -45.68 13.64
CA LEU A 96 -5.48 -45.99 14.81
C LEU A 96 -4.77 -47.03 15.71
N VAL A 97 -4.24 -48.12 15.13
CA VAL A 97 -3.50 -49.14 15.88
C VAL A 97 -2.22 -48.56 16.51
N ARG A 98 -1.47 -47.73 15.77
CA ARG A 98 -0.22 -47.16 16.23
C ARG A 98 -0.45 -46.11 17.35
N ASN A 99 -1.41 -45.21 17.19
CA ASN A 99 -1.77 -44.20 18.20
C ASN A 99 -2.31 -44.83 19.49
N LEU A 100 -3.03 -45.96 19.38
CA LEU A 100 -3.48 -46.74 20.55
C LEU A 100 -2.32 -47.45 21.26
N SER A 101 -1.33 -47.97 20.50
CA SER A 101 -0.19 -48.67 21.08
C SER A 101 0.81 -47.76 21.75
N GLN A 102 0.99 -46.53 21.25
CA GLN A 102 1.99 -45.57 21.73
C GLN A 102 1.43 -44.50 22.67
N ARG A 103 0.11 -44.49 22.92
CA ARG A 103 -0.61 -43.45 23.72
C ARG A 103 -0.27 -41.98 23.32
N SER A 104 0.17 -41.78 22.11
CA SER A 104 0.50 -40.48 21.53
C SER A 104 -0.06 -40.38 20.11
N VAL A 105 -0.44 -39.14 19.66
CA VAL A 105 -0.90 -38.88 18.31
C VAL A 105 0.33 -38.61 17.44
N GLU A 106 1.00 -39.67 16.95
CA GLU A 106 2.23 -39.54 16.17
C GLU A 106 2.02 -39.61 14.66
N GLU A 107 0.93 -40.22 14.21
CA GLU A 107 0.68 -40.43 12.77
C GLU A 107 -0.66 -39.80 12.35
N GLY A 108 -0.61 -38.88 11.39
CA GLY A 108 -1.79 -38.30 10.76
C GLY A 108 -2.40 -39.24 9.74
N ALA A 109 -3.72 -39.43 9.77
CA ALA A 109 -4.47 -40.30 8.87
C ALA A 109 -5.10 -39.56 7.67
N SER A 110 -4.75 -38.28 7.45
CA SER A 110 -5.31 -37.47 6.35
C SER A 110 -4.47 -37.62 5.09
N THR A 111 -5.13 -37.93 3.97
CA THR A 111 -4.46 -38.02 2.66
C THR A 111 -4.06 -36.67 2.09
N ILE A 112 -3.14 -36.66 1.12
CA ILE A 112 -2.77 -35.44 0.35
C ILE A 112 -4.02 -34.80 -0.28
N THR A 113 -4.93 -35.59 -0.84
CA THR A 113 -6.17 -35.09 -1.45
C THR A 113 -7.09 -34.42 -0.42
N GLN A 114 -7.19 -34.97 0.80
CA GLN A 114 -7.95 -34.36 1.89
C GLN A 114 -7.31 -33.05 2.36
N GLN A 115 -5.98 -33.02 2.44
CA GLN A 115 -5.25 -31.80 2.81
C GLN A 115 -5.44 -30.68 1.75
N LEU A 116 -5.38 -31.02 0.46
CA LEU A 116 -5.69 -30.11 -0.63
C LEU A 116 -7.13 -29.58 -0.55
N ALA A 117 -8.11 -30.51 -0.40
CA ALA A 117 -9.51 -30.11 -0.25
C ALA A 117 -9.74 -29.15 0.92
N ARG A 118 -9.10 -29.41 2.06
CA ARG A 118 -9.14 -28.52 3.24
C ARG A 118 -8.56 -27.15 2.94
N THR A 119 -7.37 -27.12 2.33
CA THR A 119 -6.64 -25.86 2.08
C THR A 119 -7.38 -24.95 1.10
N VAL A 120 -8.02 -25.53 0.08
CA VAL A 120 -8.61 -24.75 -1.03
C VAL A 120 -10.08 -24.39 -0.77
N PHE A 121 -10.86 -25.27 -0.12
CA PHE A 121 -12.32 -25.14 -0.10
C PHE A 121 -12.95 -24.99 1.29
N LEU A 122 -12.20 -25.17 2.38
CA LEU A 122 -12.79 -25.25 3.72
C LEU A 122 -12.13 -24.28 4.70
N SER A 123 -12.90 -23.84 5.71
CA SER A 123 -12.38 -23.06 6.84
C SER A 123 -11.45 -23.89 7.74
N GLN A 124 -10.65 -23.23 8.54
CA GLN A 124 -9.69 -23.86 9.47
C GLN A 124 -10.34 -24.48 10.73
N ASP A 125 -11.66 -24.38 10.89
CA ASP A 125 -12.37 -24.87 12.08
C ASP A 125 -12.26 -26.38 12.23
N VAL A 126 -11.98 -26.87 13.45
CA VAL A 126 -11.83 -28.31 13.73
C VAL A 126 -13.20 -28.89 14.15
N THR A 127 -14.01 -29.29 13.15
CA THR A 127 -15.33 -29.92 13.39
C THR A 127 -15.48 -31.24 12.65
N LEU A 128 -16.31 -32.15 13.18
CA LEU A 128 -16.65 -33.41 12.49
C LEU A 128 -17.33 -33.17 11.13
N ILE A 129 -18.18 -32.15 11.03
CA ILE A 129 -18.86 -31.77 9.78
C ILE A 129 -17.82 -31.33 8.73
N ARG A 130 -16.81 -30.58 9.11
CA ARG A 130 -15.72 -30.23 8.21
C ARG A 130 -14.96 -31.47 7.72
N LYS A 131 -14.70 -32.44 8.61
CA LYS A 131 -13.99 -33.67 8.23
C LYS A 131 -14.79 -34.54 7.23
N LEU A 132 -16.11 -34.56 7.36
CA LEU A 132 -16.98 -35.17 6.37
C LEU A 132 -16.97 -34.44 5.02
N LYS A 133 -16.99 -33.11 5.04
CA LYS A 133 -16.85 -32.28 3.83
C LYS A 133 -15.50 -32.51 3.14
N GLU A 134 -14.39 -32.59 3.91
CA GLU A 134 -13.05 -32.92 3.38
C GLU A 134 -13.09 -34.24 2.62
N ALA A 135 -13.66 -35.30 3.21
CA ALA A 135 -13.74 -36.61 2.62
C ALA A 135 -14.57 -36.62 1.31
N ALA A 136 -15.72 -35.95 1.33
CA ALA A 136 -16.58 -35.80 0.16
C ALA A 136 -15.90 -35.00 -0.98
N LEU A 137 -15.24 -33.89 -0.66
CA LEU A 137 -14.48 -33.11 -1.60
C LEU A 137 -13.27 -33.88 -2.16
N ALA A 138 -12.55 -34.61 -1.32
CA ALA A 138 -11.44 -35.42 -1.76
C ALA A 138 -11.90 -36.45 -2.80
N GLY A 139 -13.03 -37.12 -2.55
CA GLY A 139 -13.63 -38.03 -3.54
C GLY A 139 -14.06 -37.34 -4.84
N LYS A 140 -14.56 -36.08 -4.77
CA LYS A 140 -14.90 -35.27 -5.96
C LYS A 140 -13.65 -34.89 -6.76
N LEU A 141 -12.58 -34.46 -6.08
CA LEU A 141 -11.30 -34.16 -6.72
C LEU A 141 -10.70 -35.32 -7.47
N GLU A 142 -10.68 -36.52 -6.85
CA GLU A 142 -10.15 -37.72 -7.45
C GLU A 142 -10.96 -38.22 -8.68
N ARG A 143 -12.25 -37.85 -8.80
CA ARG A 143 -13.04 -38.10 -9.99
C ARG A 143 -12.76 -37.15 -11.14
N GLN A 144 -12.26 -35.95 -10.85
CA GLN A 144 -12.11 -34.85 -11.83
C GLN A 144 -10.66 -34.58 -12.23
N LEU A 145 -9.70 -34.94 -11.39
CA LEU A 145 -8.28 -34.70 -11.59
C LEU A 145 -7.47 -35.98 -11.49
N SER A 146 -6.40 -36.06 -12.25
CA SER A 146 -5.42 -37.13 -12.10
C SER A 146 -4.64 -37.01 -10.80
N LYS A 147 -4.12 -38.11 -10.27
CA LYS A 147 -3.26 -38.14 -9.09
C LYS A 147 -2.12 -37.15 -9.17
N ARG A 148 -1.45 -37.07 -10.31
CA ARG A 148 -0.33 -36.14 -10.52
C ARG A 148 -0.78 -34.67 -10.53
N GLN A 149 -1.97 -34.35 -11.06
CA GLN A 149 -2.55 -33.01 -10.94
C GLN A 149 -2.88 -32.67 -9.49
N ILE A 150 -3.51 -33.59 -8.73
CA ILE A 150 -3.82 -33.38 -7.31
C ILE A 150 -2.55 -33.10 -6.50
N LEU A 151 -1.51 -33.90 -6.68
CA LEU A 151 -0.25 -33.75 -6.01
C LEU A 151 0.41 -32.41 -6.38
N THR A 152 0.43 -32.03 -7.65
CA THR A 152 1.00 -30.81 -8.13
C THR A 152 0.29 -29.58 -7.51
N GLU A 153 -1.05 -29.59 -7.49
CA GLU A 153 -1.82 -28.51 -6.86
C GLU A 153 -1.58 -28.43 -5.34
N TYR A 154 -1.47 -29.59 -4.67
CA TYR A 154 -1.10 -29.62 -3.25
C TYR A 154 0.28 -28.98 -3.00
N LEU A 155 1.29 -29.38 -3.79
CA LEU A 155 2.66 -28.86 -3.69
C LEU A 155 2.76 -27.36 -4.04
N ASN A 156 1.81 -26.83 -4.78
CA ASN A 156 1.72 -25.41 -5.07
C ASN A 156 1.10 -24.59 -3.92
N VAL A 157 0.29 -25.20 -3.04
CA VAL A 157 -0.51 -24.44 -2.04
C VAL A 157 -0.19 -24.75 -0.59
N VAL A 158 0.49 -25.85 -0.29
CA VAL A 158 0.78 -26.27 1.09
C VAL A 158 1.64 -25.23 1.81
N TYR A 159 1.25 -24.87 3.03
CA TYR A 159 2.06 -23.96 3.86
C TYR A 159 3.25 -24.71 4.46
N LEU A 160 4.45 -24.16 4.32
CA LEU A 160 5.72 -24.78 4.67
C LEU A 160 6.55 -23.93 5.64
N GLY A 161 5.91 -22.99 6.36
CA GLY A 161 6.57 -22.12 7.34
C GLY A 161 7.25 -20.88 6.73
N SER A 162 7.60 -19.92 7.57
CA SER A 162 8.32 -18.67 7.19
C SER A 162 7.77 -18.00 5.92
N SER A 163 6.43 -17.92 5.82
CA SER A 163 5.72 -17.38 4.65
C SER A 163 5.91 -18.15 3.34
N ALA A 164 6.46 -19.37 3.36
CA ALA A 164 6.57 -20.24 2.21
C ALA A 164 5.25 -20.97 1.95
N TYR A 165 4.64 -20.73 0.82
CA TYR A 165 3.45 -21.41 0.35
C TYR A 165 3.76 -22.20 -0.92
N GLY A 166 3.81 -23.53 -0.81
CA GLY A 166 4.25 -24.46 -1.84
C GLY A 166 5.75 -24.62 -1.90
N VAL A 167 6.14 -25.69 -2.60
CA VAL A 167 7.55 -26.14 -2.64
C VAL A 167 8.45 -25.15 -3.35
N ALA A 168 7.95 -24.42 -4.35
CA ALA A 168 8.75 -23.42 -5.05
C ALA A 168 9.15 -22.27 -4.10
N ASP A 169 8.22 -21.79 -3.25
CA ASP A 169 8.52 -20.80 -2.25
C ASP A 169 9.51 -21.30 -1.19
N ALA A 170 9.30 -22.54 -0.69
CA ALA A 170 10.17 -23.14 0.31
C ALA A 170 11.60 -23.33 -0.22
N ALA A 171 11.75 -23.83 -1.44
CA ALA A 171 13.03 -23.96 -2.10
C ALA A 171 13.79 -22.63 -2.24
N TRP A 172 13.06 -21.58 -2.59
CA TRP A 172 13.61 -20.23 -2.70
C TRP A 172 13.95 -19.62 -1.34
N ILE A 173 12.96 -19.59 -0.40
CA ILE A 173 13.13 -18.93 0.92
C ILE A 173 14.23 -19.61 1.74
N TYR A 174 14.35 -20.94 1.69
CA TYR A 174 15.31 -21.64 2.53
C TYR A 174 16.66 -21.83 1.88
N PHE A 175 16.72 -21.98 0.56
CA PHE A 175 17.92 -22.43 -0.16
C PHE A 175 18.31 -21.58 -1.36
N SER A 176 17.56 -20.53 -1.72
CA SER A 176 17.75 -19.73 -2.96
C SER A 176 17.77 -20.60 -4.23
N LYS A 177 16.96 -21.68 -4.26
CA LYS A 177 16.90 -22.68 -5.34
C LYS A 177 15.52 -22.78 -5.97
N THR A 178 15.46 -23.34 -7.18
CA THR A 178 14.22 -23.86 -7.76
C THR A 178 13.93 -25.27 -7.24
N PRO A 179 12.69 -25.78 -7.31
CA PRO A 179 12.38 -27.15 -6.89
C PRO A 179 13.19 -28.25 -7.57
N SER A 180 13.60 -28.04 -8.81
CA SER A 180 14.45 -28.98 -9.59
C SER A 180 15.92 -29.02 -9.15
N GLN A 181 16.36 -28.01 -8.41
CA GLN A 181 17.74 -27.90 -7.90
C GLN A 181 17.91 -28.43 -6.47
N LEU A 182 16.82 -28.86 -5.83
CA LEU A 182 16.85 -29.39 -4.47
C LEU A 182 17.62 -30.72 -4.43
N THR A 183 18.50 -30.85 -3.45
CA THR A 183 19.15 -32.11 -3.09
C THR A 183 18.19 -33.04 -2.33
N LEU A 184 18.54 -34.31 -2.14
CA LEU A 184 17.77 -35.27 -1.36
C LEU A 184 17.53 -34.76 0.08
N ALA A 185 18.57 -34.24 0.73
CA ALA A 185 18.50 -33.71 2.09
C ALA A 185 17.56 -32.49 2.19
N GLU A 186 17.57 -31.59 1.21
CA GLU A 186 16.72 -30.40 1.16
C GLU A 186 15.27 -30.76 0.82
N ALA A 187 15.03 -31.63 -0.14
CA ALA A 187 13.68 -32.10 -0.48
C ALA A 187 13.03 -32.83 0.70
N ALA A 188 13.77 -33.72 1.38
CA ALA A 188 13.29 -34.41 2.57
C ALA A 188 13.01 -33.45 3.74
N LEU A 189 13.83 -32.42 3.93
CA LEU A 189 13.59 -31.37 4.92
C LEU A 189 12.27 -30.65 4.65
N ILE A 190 12.09 -30.13 3.42
CA ILE A 190 10.85 -29.42 3.03
C ILE A 190 9.62 -30.31 3.19
N ALA A 191 9.71 -31.58 2.75
CA ALA A 191 8.61 -32.55 2.88
C ALA A 191 8.26 -32.90 4.34
N GLY A 192 9.16 -32.63 5.29
CA GLY A 192 8.95 -32.82 6.72
C GLY A 192 8.18 -31.69 7.43
N LEU A 193 7.95 -30.56 6.78
CA LEU A 193 7.41 -29.34 7.42
C LEU A 193 5.87 -29.30 7.60
N PRO A 194 5.03 -29.91 6.72
CA PRO A 194 3.58 -29.72 6.74
C PRO A 194 2.87 -29.99 8.08
N PRO A 195 3.29 -30.92 8.95
CA PRO A 195 2.59 -31.22 10.20
C PRO A 195 2.56 -30.04 11.20
N ALA A 196 3.62 -29.20 11.22
CA ALA A 196 3.69 -28.00 12.06
C ALA A 196 4.63 -26.97 11.43
N PRO A 197 4.28 -26.35 10.31
CA PRO A 197 5.20 -25.60 9.46
C PRO A 197 5.90 -24.43 10.16
N SER A 198 5.18 -23.70 11.03
CA SER A 198 5.76 -22.59 11.79
C SER A 198 6.74 -23.03 12.86
N VAL A 199 6.55 -24.26 13.41
CA VAL A 199 7.41 -24.83 14.43
C VAL A 199 8.64 -25.50 13.79
N TYR A 200 8.45 -26.22 12.68
CA TYR A 200 9.50 -26.97 12.01
C TYR A 200 10.27 -26.16 10.97
N SER A 201 9.92 -24.89 10.76
CA SER A 201 10.68 -24.02 9.84
C SER A 201 12.16 -24.00 10.22
N PRO A 202 13.08 -24.28 9.26
CA PRO A 202 14.51 -24.32 9.55
C PRO A 202 15.11 -22.94 9.90
N LEU A 203 14.42 -21.85 9.57
CA LEU A 203 14.80 -20.49 10.00
C LEU A 203 14.41 -20.20 11.46
N VAL A 204 13.46 -20.96 12.02
CA VAL A 204 12.97 -20.80 13.40
C VAL A 204 13.59 -21.83 14.32
N ASN A 205 13.55 -23.11 13.94
CA ASN A 205 14.02 -24.25 14.74
C ASN A 205 14.84 -25.22 13.88
N PRO A 206 16.13 -24.93 13.61
CA PRO A 206 17.00 -25.76 12.75
C PRO A 206 17.09 -27.21 13.21
N GLU A 207 17.17 -27.44 14.55
CA GLU A 207 17.27 -28.78 15.11
C GLU A 207 16.02 -29.63 14.89
N LEU A 208 14.83 -29.04 15.09
CA LEU A 208 13.56 -29.74 14.82
C LEU A 208 13.37 -30.00 13.33
N ALA A 209 13.84 -29.08 12.47
CA ALA A 209 13.83 -29.29 11.02
C ALA A 209 14.70 -30.48 10.62
N LEU A 210 15.90 -30.64 11.21
CA LEU A 210 16.79 -31.79 10.98
C LEU A 210 16.16 -33.10 11.48
N GLN A 211 15.53 -33.10 12.65
CA GLN A 211 14.81 -34.27 13.15
C GLN A 211 13.68 -34.69 12.18
N ARG A 212 12.92 -33.71 11.66
CA ARG A 212 11.85 -33.99 10.67
C ARG A 212 12.43 -34.50 9.35
N ARG A 213 13.57 -33.97 8.91
CA ARG A 213 14.30 -34.49 7.73
C ARG A 213 14.65 -35.96 7.90
N SER A 214 15.22 -36.37 9.04
CA SER A 214 15.59 -37.76 9.32
C SER A 214 14.39 -38.71 9.28
N ILE A 215 13.23 -38.28 9.83
CA ILE A 215 11.98 -39.03 9.76
C ILE A 215 11.54 -39.23 8.30
N VAL A 216 11.63 -38.19 7.46
CA VAL A 216 11.25 -38.33 6.03
C VAL A 216 12.23 -39.26 5.28
N LEU A 217 13.53 -39.10 5.51
CA LEU A 217 14.54 -39.96 4.88
C LEU A 217 14.34 -41.45 5.26
N THR A 218 14.05 -41.73 6.54
CA THR A 218 13.70 -43.08 7.00
C THR A 218 12.47 -43.61 6.26
N ARG A 219 11.43 -42.78 6.08
CA ARG A 219 10.21 -43.16 5.37
C ARG A 219 10.46 -43.40 3.86
N MET A 220 11.37 -42.65 3.25
CA MET A 220 11.77 -42.83 1.86
C MET A 220 12.52 -44.15 1.66
N GLU A 221 13.41 -44.53 2.62
CA GLU A 221 14.08 -45.84 2.61
C GLU A 221 13.07 -46.95 2.80
N GLU A 222 12.19 -46.89 3.80
CA GLU A 222 11.12 -47.89 4.02
C GLU A 222 10.18 -48.07 2.81
N ALA A 223 10.03 -47.01 2.00
CA ALA A 223 9.26 -47.05 0.75
C ALA A 223 10.07 -47.58 -0.45
N GLY A 224 11.34 -47.86 -0.27
CA GLY A 224 12.25 -48.31 -1.34
C GLY A 224 12.57 -47.24 -2.38
N VAL A 225 12.41 -45.97 -2.02
CA VAL A 225 12.70 -44.80 -2.88
C VAL A 225 14.19 -44.50 -2.88
N ILE A 226 14.84 -44.66 -1.74
CA ILE A 226 16.30 -44.51 -1.54
C ILE A 226 16.84 -45.75 -0.83
N ASP A 227 18.14 -45.97 -0.94
CA ASP A 227 18.84 -47.00 -0.19
C ASP A 227 19.42 -46.47 1.13
N ALA A 228 19.95 -47.41 1.99
CA ALA A 228 20.54 -47.03 3.28
C ALA A 228 21.77 -46.12 3.14
N SER A 229 22.54 -46.24 2.04
CA SER A 229 23.72 -45.39 1.80
C SER A 229 23.29 -43.93 1.48
N GLN A 230 22.30 -43.78 0.59
CA GLN A 230 21.71 -42.48 0.24
C GLN A 230 21.08 -41.80 1.44
N ARG A 231 20.37 -42.57 2.31
CA ARG A 231 19.85 -42.06 3.56
C ARG A 231 20.97 -41.51 4.47
N ALA A 232 22.00 -42.32 4.71
CA ALA A 232 23.10 -41.97 5.60
C ALA A 232 23.85 -40.71 5.10
N GLU A 233 24.07 -40.60 3.78
CA GLU A 233 24.70 -39.44 3.15
C GLU A 233 23.82 -38.17 3.33
N ALA A 234 22.50 -38.27 3.08
CA ALA A 234 21.57 -37.18 3.23
C ALA A 234 21.42 -36.72 4.71
N GLU A 235 21.46 -37.68 5.65
CA GLU A 235 21.43 -37.37 7.08
C GLU A 235 22.72 -36.68 7.56
N ALA A 236 23.88 -37.08 7.04
CA ALA A 236 25.16 -36.48 7.34
C ALA A 236 25.34 -35.08 6.68
N THR A 237 24.54 -34.75 5.68
CA THR A 237 24.62 -33.45 4.99
C THR A 237 24.28 -32.30 5.95
N PRO A 238 25.17 -31.31 6.17
CA PRO A 238 24.90 -30.16 7.00
C PRO A 238 23.70 -29.33 6.47
N LEU A 239 23.00 -28.68 7.39
CA LEU A 239 21.95 -27.73 7.01
C LEU A 239 22.57 -26.46 6.46
N ALA A 240 22.65 -26.35 5.15
CA ALA A 240 23.24 -25.20 4.44
C ALA A 240 22.12 -24.26 3.98
N LEU A 241 21.53 -23.51 4.92
CA LEU A 241 20.51 -22.52 4.59
C LEU A 241 21.14 -21.36 3.81
N GLN A 242 20.47 -20.92 2.77
CA GLN A 242 20.74 -19.70 2.01
C GLN A 242 19.44 -18.91 1.89
N PRO A 243 18.99 -18.26 2.98
CA PRO A 243 17.73 -17.58 3.00
C PRO A 243 17.68 -16.48 1.94
N ALA A 244 16.62 -16.47 1.13
CA ALA A 244 16.39 -15.45 0.13
C ALA A 244 15.11 -14.67 0.43
N GLU A 245 15.14 -13.37 0.16
CA GLU A 245 13.93 -12.57 0.19
C GLU A 245 12.97 -12.98 -0.94
N PRO A 246 11.65 -12.87 -0.73
CA PRO A 246 10.67 -13.12 -1.78
C PRO A 246 10.94 -12.25 -3.02
N LYS A 247 10.96 -12.86 -4.21
CA LYS A 247 11.25 -12.21 -5.50
C LYS A 247 10.31 -11.04 -5.87
N PHE A 248 9.22 -10.83 -5.12
CA PHE A 248 8.12 -9.90 -5.46
C PHE A 248 7.84 -8.84 -4.40
N TRP A 249 8.77 -8.56 -3.53
CA TRP A 249 8.65 -7.44 -2.58
C TRP A 249 8.96 -6.08 -3.22
N GLU A 250 9.61 -6.05 -4.36
CA GLU A 250 9.88 -4.79 -5.05
C GLU A 250 8.59 -4.19 -5.59
N SER A 251 8.13 -3.15 -4.94
CA SER A 251 7.02 -2.33 -5.41
C SER A 251 7.54 -1.21 -6.31
N GLN A 252 6.83 -0.92 -7.40
CA GLN A 252 7.08 0.27 -8.22
C GLN A 252 6.73 1.57 -7.49
N ALA A 253 5.98 1.48 -6.36
CA ALA A 253 5.59 2.61 -5.52
C ALA A 253 5.51 2.18 -4.04
N PRO A 254 6.65 1.88 -3.37
CA PRO A 254 6.65 1.13 -2.12
C PRO A 254 5.95 1.87 -0.96
N TRP A 255 6.10 3.17 -0.81
CA TRP A 255 5.38 3.94 0.22
C TRP A 255 3.86 3.98 -0.03
N PHE A 256 3.45 4.09 -1.29
CA PHE A 256 2.04 4.01 -1.65
C PHE A 256 1.46 2.61 -1.37
N SER A 257 2.19 1.55 -1.73
CA SER A 257 1.79 0.17 -1.44
C SER A 257 1.67 -0.10 0.06
N SER A 258 2.60 0.42 0.87
CA SER A 258 2.51 0.35 2.33
C SER A 258 1.28 1.09 2.87
N TRP A 259 0.96 2.24 2.28
CA TRP A 259 -0.25 2.99 2.66
C TRP A 259 -1.53 2.24 2.25
N VAL A 260 -1.58 1.62 1.06
CA VAL A 260 -2.67 0.72 0.65
C VAL A 260 -2.94 -0.34 1.72
N GLN A 261 -1.87 -1.02 2.20
CA GLN A 261 -1.99 -2.07 3.22
C GLN A 261 -2.51 -1.53 4.56
N GLN A 262 -2.11 -0.32 4.96
CA GLN A 262 -2.57 0.33 6.19
C GLN A 262 -4.04 0.79 6.10
N GLU A 263 -4.53 1.12 4.91
CA GLU A 263 -5.91 1.56 4.71
C GLU A 263 -6.90 0.40 4.51
N LEU A 264 -6.45 -0.77 4.01
CA LEU A 264 -7.31 -1.94 3.76
C LEU A 264 -8.17 -2.34 4.97
N PRO A 265 -7.63 -2.44 6.22
CA PRO A 265 -8.43 -2.81 7.40
C PRO A 265 -9.51 -1.78 7.79
N LYS A 266 -9.49 -0.59 7.20
CA LYS A 266 -10.50 0.45 7.45
C LYS A 266 -11.73 0.31 6.56
N VAL A 267 -11.63 -0.48 5.50
CA VAL A 267 -12.69 -0.65 4.47
C VAL A 267 -13.13 -2.10 4.28
N LEU A 268 -12.32 -3.08 4.71
CA LEU A 268 -12.64 -4.51 4.66
C LEU A 268 -12.74 -5.10 6.07
N SER A 269 -13.59 -6.13 6.23
CA SER A 269 -13.67 -6.88 7.48
C SER A 269 -12.41 -7.77 7.66
N LYS A 270 -12.20 -8.22 8.91
CA LYS A 270 -11.09 -9.12 9.24
C LYS A 270 -11.19 -10.43 8.44
N GLU A 271 -12.39 -10.98 8.29
CA GLU A 271 -12.64 -12.21 7.54
C GLU A 271 -12.29 -12.05 6.06
N GLN A 272 -12.64 -10.91 5.45
CA GLN A 272 -12.28 -10.60 4.06
C GLN A 272 -10.77 -10.50 3.85
N LEU A 273 -10.04 -9.93 4.82
CA LEU A 273 -8.58 -9.82 4.79
C LEU A 273 -7.91 -11.19 4.96
N GLU A 274 -8.45 -12.06 5.83
CA GLU A 274 -7.90 -13.39 6.10
C GLU A 274 -8.08 -14.35 4.93
N VAL A 275 -9.14 -14.23 4.14
CA VAL A 275 -9.35 -15.03 2.93
C VAL A 275 -8.23 -14.81 1.91
N GLY A 276 -7.72 -13.59 1.78
CA GLY A 276 -6.66 -13.22 0.83
C GLY A 276 -7.11 -13.28 -0.63
N GLY A 277 -6.15 -13.34 -1.54
CA GLY A 277 -6.46 -13.32 -2.99
C GLY A 277 -7.00 -11.98 -3.48
N LEU A 278 -6.82 -10.91 -2.68
CA LEU A 278 -7.37 -9.61 -2.96
C LEU A 278 -6.67 -8.96 -4.17
N THR A 279 -7.45 -8.31 -5.02
CA THR A 279 -6.95 -7.43 -6.06
C THR A 279 -7.42 -6.02 -5.80
N VAL A 280 -6.51 -5.13 -5.49
CA VAL A 280 -6.76 -3.70 -5.29
C VAL A 280 -6.47 -2.97 -6.60
N ARG A 281 -7.51 -2.42 -7.24
CA ARG A 281 -7.35 -1.36 -8.24
C ARG A 281 -7.12 -0.07 -7.48
N SER A 282 -5.90 0.43 -7.53
CA SER A 282 -5.55 1.63 -6.80
C SER A 282 -5.75 2.89 -7.64
N THR A 283 -5.74 4.02 -6.95
CA THR A 283 -5.84 5.33 -7.58
C THR A 283 -4.52 5.84 -8.17
N LEU A 284 -3.40 5.11 -7.99
CA LEU A 284 -2.07 5.56 -8.38
C LEU A 284 -1.88 5.63 -9.88
N ASN A 285 -1.35 6.75 -10.38
CA ASN A 285 -0.84 6.86 -11.73
C ASN A 285 0.68 6.64 -11.74
N LEU A 286 1.15 5.54 -12.34
CA LEU A 286 2.57 5.17 -12.30
C LEU A 286 3.50 6.17 -12.99
N GLN A 287 3.06 6.83 -14.04
CA GLN A 287 3.86 7.87 -14.70
C GLN A 287 4.06 9.08 -13.78
N TRP A 288 2.99 9.52 -13.11
CA TRP A 288 3.05 10.63 -12.16
C TRP A 288 3.86 10.24 -10.91
N GLN A 289 3.76 8.99 -10.49
CA GLN A 289 4.55 8.44 -9.39
C GLN A 289 6.06 8.51 -9.68
N ARG A 290 6.48 8.07 -10.88
CA ARG A 290 7.89 8.14 -11.31
C ARG A 290 8.37 9.58 -11.37
N GLN A 291 7.54 10.51 -11.88
CA GLN A 291 7.86 11.93 -11.89
C GLN A 291 7.98 12.52 -10.47
N ALA A 292 7.08 12.11 -9.55
CA ALA A 292 7.13 12.52 -8.15
C ALA A 292 8.44 12.07 -7.47
N GLN A 293 8.82 10.80 -7.66
CA GLN A 293 10.06 10.26 -7.12
C GLN A 293 11.29 10.98 -7.70
N SER A 294 11.30 11.23 -9.01
CA SER A 294 12.38 11.97 -9.68
C SER A 294 12.52 13.38 -9.12
N SER A 295 11.40 14.08 -8.90
CA SER A 295 11.42 15.43 -8.33
C SER A 295 11.94 15.43 -6.89
N ILE A 296 11.50 14.50 -6.04
CA ILE A 296 12.04 14.40 -4.68
C ILE A 296 13.53 14.09 -4.69
N ASN A 297 13.99 13.14 -5.49
CA ASN A 297 15.41 12.79 -5.59
C ASN A 297 16.28 13.95 -6.06
N ARG A 298 15.74 14.82 -6.94
CA ARG A 298 16.45 15.99 -7.46
C ARG A 298 16.59 17.11 -6.42
N PHE A 299 15.56 17.37 -5.63
CA PHE A 299 15.50 18.52 -4.75
C PHE A 299 15.84 18.21 -3.28
N ALA A 300 15.72 16.98 -2.82
CA ALA A 300 16.17 16.52 -1.51
C ALA A 300 17.68 16.18 -1.57
N THR A 301 18.53 17.21 -1.59
CA THR A 301 19.99 17.05 -1.78
C THR A 301 20.70 16.53 -0.53
N GLY A 302 21.85 15.88 -0.70
CA GLY A 302 22.65 15.36 0.40
C GLY A 302 21.88 14.38 1.29
N GLN A 303 21.88 14.62 2.59
CA GLN A 303 21.12 13.84 3.59
C GLN A 303 19.68 14.33 3.80
N MET A 304 19.28 15.41 3.13
CA MET A 304 17.90 15.90 3.20
C MET A 304 16.94 14.85 2.63
N GLU A 305 15.81 14.66 3.28
CA GLU A 305 14.69 13.82 2.84
C GLU A 305 13.58 14.67 2.24
N GLY A 306 12.64 14.02 1.58
CA GLY A 306 11.50 14.70 1.00
C GLY A 306 10.28 13.80 0.88
N ALA A 307 9.11 14.43 0.81
CA ALA A 307 7.86 13.75 0.56
C ALA A 307 7.02 14.55 -0.44
N LEU A 308 6.20 13.83 -1.21
CA LEU A 308 5.25 14.40 -2.15
C LEU A 308 3.94 13.61 -2.12
N VAL A 309 2.83 14.33 -2.10
CA VAL A 309 1.48 13.79 -2.30
C VAL A 309 0.81 14.58 -3.41
N ALA A 310 0.18 13.89 -4.36
CA ALA A 310 -0.67 14.51 -5.37
C ALA A 310 -2.04 13.83 -5.37
N MET A 311 -3.13 14.62 -5.30
CA MET A 311 -4.48 14.09 -5.21
C MET A 311 -5.49 14.91 -6.02
N GLU A 312 -6.54 14.26 -6.46
CA GLU A 312 -7.67 14.89 -7.12
C GLU A 312 -8.61 15.53 -6.10
N PRO A 313 -8.91 16.83 -6.23
CA PRO A 313 -9.70 17.54 -5.23
C PRO A 313 -11.12 17.01 -5.05
N GLY A 314 -11.77 16.57 -6.14
CA GLY A 314 -13.20 16.19 -6.11
C GLY A 314 -13.46 14.75 -5.68
N THR A 315 -12.47 13.87 -5.79
CA THR A 315 -12.62 12.43 -5.52
C THR A 315 -11.82 11.94 -4.32
N GLY A 316 -10.81 12.71 -3.86
CA GLY A 316 -9.87 12.28 -2.84
C GLY A 316 -8.84 11.25 -3.33
N MET A 317 -8.87 10.86 -4.60
CA MET A 317 -7.93 9.90 -5.19
C MET A 317 -6.50 10.40 -5.11
N VAL A 318 -5.62 9.66 -4.42
CA VAL A 318 -4.19 9.95 -4.38
C VAL A 318 -3.52 9.33 -5.60
N ARG A 319 -3.04 10.20 -6.49
CA ARG A 319 -2.47 9.83 -7.79
C ARG A 319 -0.95 9.60 -7.74
N ALA A 320 -0.26 10.17 -6.75
CA ALA A 320 1.16 9.92 -6.47
C ALA A 320 1.44 10.13 -4.98
N MET A 321 2.32 9.30 -4.41
CA MET A 321 2.78 9.39 -3.03
C MET A 321 4.24 8.94 -2.92
N VAL A 322 5.11 9.84 -2.47
CA VAL A 322 6.51 9.58 -2.19
C VAL A 322 6.78 9.91 -0.74
N GLY A 323 7.32 8.97 0.02
CA GLY A 323 7.60 9.12 1.45
C GLY A 323 9.10 9.30 1.78
N GLY A 324 9.98 9.32 0.78
CA GLY A 324 11.41 9.47 0.97
C GLY A 324 12.19 9.30 -0.34
N LYS A 325 13.52 9.33 -0.26
CA LYS A 325 14.38 9.13 -1.44
C LYS A 325 14.60 7.66 -1.79
N ASP A 326 14.78 6.83 -0.77
CA ASP A 326 15.16 5.44 -0.93
C ASP A 326 14.41 4.58 0.11
N PHE A 327 13.48 3.75 -0.37
CA PHE A 327 12.65 2.90 0.48
C PHE A 327 13.47 1.83 1.20
N ASN A 328 14.53 1.32 0.59
CA ASN A 328 15.38 0.29 1.19
C ASN A 328 16.17 0.84 2.40
N LYS A 329 16.48 2.15 2.38
CA LYS A 329 17.12 2.81 3.52
C LYS A 329 16.14 3.22 4.61
N SER A 330 14.92 3.64 4.22
CA SER A 330 13.89 4.06 5.16
C SER A 330 12.50 3.78 4.61
N GLN A 331 11.80 2.84 5.24
CA GLN A 331 10.41 2.49 4.91
C GLN A 331 9.40 3.48 5.50
N PHE A 332 9.85 4.40 6.36
CA PHE A 332 9.00 5.39 7.00
C PHE A 332 8.38 6.33 5.97
N ASN A 333 7.05 6.31 5.87
CA ASN A 333 6.31 7.11 4.91
C ASN A 333 6.12 8.54 5.40
N ARG A 334 7.06 9.43 5.06
CA ARG A 334 7.00 10.84 5.49
C ARG A 334 5.80 11.60 4.95
N ALA A 335 5.19 11.12 3.87
CA ALA A 335 3.98 11.74 3.31
C ALA A 335 2.74 11.55 4.20
N ALA A 336 2.58 10.36 4.79
CA ALA A 336 1.38 9.97 5.55
C ALA A 336 1.61 9.84 7.07
N GLN A 337 2.86 9.67 7.52
CA GLN A 337 3.17 9.35 8.91
C GLN A 337 4.02 10.41 9.62
N ALA A 338 4.90 11.12 8.89
CA ALA A 338 5.74 12.12 9.52
C ALA A 338 4.91 13.32 9.99
N LEU A 339 5.14 13.69 11.24
CA LEU A 339 4.58 14.86 11.85
C LEU A 339 5.60 15.98 11.74
N ARG A 340 5.27 17.02 10.99
CA ARG A 340 6.17 18.14 10.69
C ARG A 340 5.46 19.45 10.85
N SER A 341 6.20 20.47 11.33
CA SER A 341 5.66 21.83 11.44
C SER A 341 5.30 22.36 10.05
N PRO A 342 4.01 22.60 9.75
CA PRO A 342 3.57 23.07 8.45
C PRO A 342 3.97 24.53 8.19
N GLY A 343 4.46 25.22 9.21
CA GLY A 343 4.82 26.63 9.10
C GLY A 343 3.69 27.48 8.51
N SER A 344 4.04 28.39 7.64
CA SER A 344 3.06 29.31 7.03
C SER A 344 1.99 28.68 6.14
N THR A 345 2.04 27.37 5.83
CA THR A 345 0.91 26.71 5.14
C THR A 345 -0.31 26.60 6.06
N PHE A 346 -0.13 26.61 7.39
CA PHE A 346 -1.22 26.63 8.36
C PHE A 346 -2.07 27.91 8.31
N LYS A 347 -1.55 29.01 7.74
CA LYS A 347 -2.28 30.26 7.56
C LYS A 347 -3.56 30.10 6.75
N LEU A 348 -3.69 29.03 5.94
CA LEU A 348 -4.93 28.66 5.28
C LEU A 348 -6.12 28.71 6.26
N PHE A 349 -6.00 28.07 7.40
CA PHE A 349 -7.09 27.94 8.38
C PHE A 349 -7.41 29.26 9.07
N VAL A 350 -6.38 30.05 9.38
CA VAL A 350 -6.55 31.37 10.01
C VAL A 350 -7.29 32.33 9.08
N TYR A 351 -6.88 32.38 7.81
CA TYR A 351 -7.50 33.29 6.83
C TYR A 351 -8.89 32.82 6.43
N LEU A 352 -9.13 31.49 6.36
CA LEU A 352 -10.46 30.95 6.17
C LEU A 352 -11.40 31.30 7.32
N ALA A 353 -10.95 31.16 8.57
CA ALA A 353 -11.73 31.58 9.73
C ALA A 353 -12.08 33.07 9.65
N ALA A 354 -11.16 33.92 9.20
CA ALA A 354 -11.40 35.35 9.00
C ALA A 354 -12.44 35.60 7.89
N LEU A 355 -12.33 34.94 6.74
CA LEU A 355 -13.32 35.04 5.66
C LEU A 355 -14.70 34.53 6.09
N LYS A 356 -14.77 33.38 6.79
CA LYS A 356 -16.02 32.82 7.36
C LYS A 356 -16.67 33.78 8.37
N SER A 357 -15.89 34.66 9.01
CA SER A 357 -16.39 35.68 9.94
C SER A 357 -16.82 36.98 9.24
N GLY A 358 -16.88 37.00 7.89
CA GLY A 358 -17.33 38.16 7.11
C GLY A 358 -16.22 39.18 6.78
N MET A 359 -14.93 38.85 7.02
CA MET A 359 -13.84 39.67 6.55
C MET A 359 -13.66 39.51 5.04
N LEU A 360 -13.46 40.66 4.35
CA LEU A 360 -13.21 40.64 2.89
C LEU A 360 -11.72 40.56 2.58
N PRO A 361 -11.30 40.02 1.43
CA PRO A 361 -9.91 40.01 0.97
C PRO A 361 -9.30 41.41 0.90
N GLU A 362 -10.10 42.46 0.69
CA GLU A 362 -9.73 43.85 0.61
C GLU A 362 -9.64 44.56 1.97
N ARG A 363 -10.08 43.90 3.04
CA ARG A 363 -10.03 44.48 4.38
C ARG A 363 -8.61 44.96 4.71
N THR A 364 -8.48 46.20 5.13
CA THR A 364 -7.20 46.75 5.56
C THR A 364 -6.80 46.17 6.93
N VAL A 365 -5.57 45.67 7.01
CA VAL A 365 -4.91 45.18 8.22
C VAL A 365 -3.58 45.90 8.41
N VAL A 366 -3.07 45.87 9.64
CA VAL A 366 -1.80 46.59 9.97
C VAL A 366 -0.71 45.54 10.27
N ASP A 367 0.31 45.53 9.44
CA ASP A 367 1.54 44.78 9.62
C ASP A 367 2.58 45.64 10.32
N SER A 368 2.77 45.44 11.62
CA SER A 368 3.72 46.19 12.45
C SER A 368 4.25 45.28 13.58
N PRO A 369 5.42 45.61 14.17
CA PRO A 369 5.90 44.90 15.35
C PRO A 369 4.87 44.97 16.48
N ARG A 370 4.50 43.81 17.03
CA ARG A 370 3.58 43.71 18.18
C ARG A 370 3.72 42.39 18.87
N CYS A 371 3.36 42.35 20.16
CA CYS A 371 3.39 41.15 20.99
C CYS A 371 1.96 40.77 21.43
N PHE A 372 1.75 39.46 21.68
CA PHE A 372 0.49 38.85 22.07
C PHE A 372 0.74 37.93 23.27
N ALA A 373 0.38 38.35 24.48
CA ALA A 373 0.64 37.61 25.72
C ALA A 373 2.09 37.08 25.81
N GLY A 374 3.06 37.94 25.60
CA GLY A 374 4.49 37.59 25.62
C GLY A 374 5.08 37.04 24.32
N TYR A 375 4.24 36.60 23.37
CA TYR A 375 4.70 36.16 22.07
C TYR A 375 4.79 37.28 21.05
N CYS A 376 5.98 37.51 20.49
CA CYS A 376 6.25 38.61 19.56
C CYS A 376 6.65 38.06 18.18
N PRO A 377 5.67 37.78 17.27
CA PRO A 377 5.96 37.24 15.95
C PRO A 377 6.79 38.23 15.11
N ARG A 378 7.75 37.71 14.36
CA ARG A 378 8.54 38.49 13.39
C ARG A 378 8.20 38.00 11.97
N ASN A 379 8.11 38.95 11.04
CA ASN A 379 8.04 38.61 9.63
C ASN A 379 9.39 38.07 9.13
N PHE A 380 9.35 37.23 8.08
CA PHE A 380 10.58 36.79 7.42
C PHE A 380 11.38 38.01 6.91
N GLY A 381 12.67 38.02 7.19
CA GLY A 381 13.55 39.16 6.87
C GLY A 381 13.33 40.45 7.71
N GLY A 382 12.49 40.39 8.76
CA GLY A 382 12.31 41.47 9.72
C GLY A 382 11.61 42.74 9.18
N ARG A 383 11.05 42.68 7.96
CA ARG A 383 10.37 43.82 7.32
C ARG A 383 8.88 43.85 7.64
N TYR A 384 8.32 45.05 7.75
CA TYR A 384 6.90 45.31 8.00
C TYR A 384 6.36 46.24 6.92
N LEU A 385 5.15 45.92 6.39
CA LEU A 385 4.54 46.60 5.25
C LEU A 385 3.54 47.72 5.67
N GLY A 386 3.26 47.87 6.97
CA GLY A 386 2.28 48.84 7.43
C GLY A 386 0.84 48.45 7.07
N ARG A 387 0.07 49.38 6.52
CA ARG A 387 -1.32 49.16 6.13
C ARG A 387 -1.38 48.45 4.77
N VAL A 388 -1.92 47.20 4.78
CA VAL A 388 -2.07 46.37 3.59
C VAL A 388 -3.45 45.74 3.57
N SER A 389 -3.88 45.20 2.42
CA SER A 389 -5.09 44.36 2.38
C SER A 389 -4.82 42.98 2.96
N LEU A 390 -5.89 42.28 3.39
CA LEU A 390 -5.83 40.90 3.86
C LEU A 390 -5.20 39.98 2.79
N ALA A 391 -5.54 40.18 1.52
CA ALA A 391 -4.97 39.46 0.40
C ALA A 391 -3.46 39.67 0.26
N VAL A 392 -2.99 40.90 0.34
CA VAL A 392 -1.55 41.24 0.30
C VAL A 392 -0.80 40.65 1.50
N ALA A 393 -1.44 40.59 2.67
CA ALA A 393 -0.85 40.02 3.87
C ALA A 393 -0.64 38.49 3.71
N LEU A 394 -1.59 37.75 3.09
CA LEU A 394 -1.41 36.34 2.75
C LEU A 394 -0.37 36.13 1.65
N GLN A 395 -0.40 36.96 0.60
CA GLN A 395 0.52 36.94 -0.53
C GLN A 395 1.99 37.04 -0.06
N ASN A 396 2.28 37.90 0.89
CA ASN A 396 3.60 38.09 1.47
C ASN A 396 3.84 37.26 2.72
N SER A 397 2.89 36.41 3.09
CA SER A 397 3.01 35.50 4.25
C SER A 397 3.32 36.19 5.57
N LEU A 398 2.71 37.37 5.85
CA LEU A 398 3.01 38.19 7.04
C LEU A 398 2.59 37.44 8.32
N ASN A 399 3.54 37.26 9.26
CA ASN A 399 3.32 36.54 10.52
C ASN A 399 2.51 37.35 11.50
N THR A 400 2.83 38.67 11.65
CA THR A 400 2.14 39.54 12.57
C THR A 400 0.65 39.68 12.27
N VAL A 401 0.29 39.72 10.99
CA VAL A 401 -1.10 39.74 10.55
C VAL A 401 -1.80 38.42 10.87
N ALA A 402 -1.19 37.26 10.59
CA ALA A 402 -1.79 35.94 10.90
C ALA A 402 -2.09 35.80 12.40
N VAL A 403 -1.15 36.17 13.27
CA VAL A 403 -1.34 36.15 14.73
C VAL A 403 -2.40 37.18 15.18
N SER A 404 -2.45 38.36 14.56
CA SER A 404 -3.49 39.36 14.84
C SER A 404 -4.89 38.82 14.48
N LEU A 405 -5.03 38.14 13.34
CA LEU A 405 -6.27 37.51 12.94
C LEU A 405 -6.69 36.41 13.93
N LEU A 406 -5.74 35.54 14.33
CA LEU A 406 -6.03 34.51 15.33
C LEU A 406 -6.54 35.13 16.63
N LYS A 407 -5.91 36.21 17.11
CA LYS A 407 -6.40 36.97 18.29
C LYS A 407 -7.82 37.49 18.09
N GLU A 408 -8.10 38.05 16.91
CA GLU A 408 -9.41 38.62 16.60
C GLU A 408 -10.51 37.55 16.47
N MET A 409 -10.19 36.42 15.84
CA MET A 409 -11.11 35.30 15.63
C MET A 409 -11.31 34.43 16.87
N GLY A 410 -10.31 34.34 17.72
CA GLY A 410 -10.21 33.34 18.78
C GLY A 410 -9.69 31.99 18.27
N PHE A 411 -9.12 31.21 19.17
CA PHE A 411 -8.54 29.89 18.87
C PHE A 411 -9.57 28.91 18.33
N ASP A 412 -10.76 28.85 18.95
CA ASP A 412 -11.76 27.83 18.65
C ASP A 412 -12.25 27.88 17.20
N ARG A 413 -12.51 29.09 16.65
CA ARG A 413 -12.92 29.22 15.25
C ARG A 413 -11.87 28.76 14.25
N VAL A 414 -10.58 28.95 14.56
CA VAL A 414 -9.49 28.48 13.72
C VAL A 414 -9.35 26.98 13.84
N ILE A 415 -9.46 26.42 15.05
CA ILE A 415 -9.44 24.96 15.31
C ILE A 415 -10.60 24.27 14.59
N GLU A 416 -11.85 24.78 14.77
CA GLU A 416 -13.03 24.25 14.08
C GLU A 416 -12.88 24.29 12.54
N THR A 417 -12.29 25.38 12.02
CA THR A 417 -12.03 25.50 10.59
C THR A 417 -11.01 24.47 10.12
N ALA A 418 -9.93 24.23 10.86
CA ALA A 418 -8.96 23.20 10.55
C ALA A 418 -9.57 21.80 10.63
N GLN A 419 -10.34 21.50 11.68
CA GLN A 419 -11.03 20.21 11.85
C GLN A 419 -12.07 19.97 10.75
N SER A 420 -12.79 21.00 10.32
CA SER A 420 -13.73 20.88 9.20
C SER A 420 -13.03 20.49 7.90
N LEU A 421 -11.77 20.82 7.74
CA LEU A 421 -10.93 20.49 6.57
C LEU A 421 -10.06 19.25 6.77
N GLY A 422 -10.36 18.40 7.76
CA GLY A 422 -9.73 17.10 7.93
C GLY A 422 -8.53 17.06 8.86
N ILE A 423 -8.17 18.15 9.52
CA ILE A 423 -7.13 18.14 10.56
C ILE A 423 -7.71 17.48 11.81
N THR A 424 -7.21 16.29 12.15
CA THR A 424 -7.73 15.48 13.28
C THR A 424 -6.87 15.59 14.53
N ARG A 425 -5.65 16.08 14.40
CA ARG A 425 -4.73 16.24 15.53
C ARG A 425 -5.15 17.39 16.43
N GLU A 426 -4.90 17.21 17.72
CA GLU A 426 -5.15 18.26 18.71
C GLU A 426 -4.31 19.50 18.43
N LEU A 427 -4.96 20.64 18.43
CA LEU A 427 -4.35 21.96 18.25
C LEU A 427 -4.43 22.72 19.57
N GLY A 428 -3.28 23.05 20.13
CA GLY A 428 -3.23 23.83 21.38
C GLY A 428 -3.57 25.31 21.16
N ARG A 429 -4.00 25.97 22.24
CA ARG A 429 -4.44 27.38 22.23
C ARG A 429 -3.30 28.34 22.51
N PHE A 430 -2.30 28.37 21.61
CA PHE A 430 -1.14 29.27 21.67
C PHE A 430 -0.99 30.07 20.39
N TYR A 431 -0.55 31.32 20.48
CA TYR A 431 -0.42 32.21 19.31
C TYR A 431 0.46 31.68 18.19
N PRO A 432 1.55 30.91 18.45
CA PRO A 432 2.35 30.29 17.40
C PRO A 432 1.55 29.33 16.48
N MET A 433 0.34 28.87 16.91
CA MET A 433 -0.56 28.08 16.05
C MET A 433 -0.86 28.80 14.73
N ALA A 434 -1.02 30.15 14.75
CA ALA A 434 -1.32 30.92 13.54
C ALA A 434 -0.26 30.79 12.44
N ILE A 435 0.94 30.41 12.80
CA ILE A 435 2.07 30.25 11.89
C ILE A 435 2.57 28.81 11.76
N GLY A 436 1.76 27.86 12.28
CA GLY A 436 1.98 26.44 12.05
C GLY A 436 2.93 25.75 13.02
N ALA A 437 2.92 26.13 14.31
CA ALA A 437 3.74 25.47 15.33
C ALA A 437 3.27 24.05 15.69
N TYR A 438 2.08 23.63 15.28
CA TYR A 438 1.53 22.28 15.52
C TYR A 438 1.75 21.38 14.32
N GLU A 439 2.45 20.30 14.55
CA GLU A 439 2.86 19.34 13.53
C GLU A 439 1.66 18.66 12.86
N GLN A 440 1.75 18.51 11.54
CA GLN A 440 0.74 17.86 10.69
C GLN A 440 1.41 16.91 9.70
N THR A 441 0.62 15.98 9.12
CA THR A 441 1.12 15.18 8.00
C THR A 441 1.00 15.97 6.68
N LEU A 442 1.85 15.62 5.71
CA LEU A 442 1.76 16.22 4.38
C LEU A 442 0.43 15.84 3.69
N LEU A 443 -0.04 14.61 3.91
CA LEU A 443 -1.30 14.11 3.35
C LEU A 443 -2.49 14.93 3.83
N ASP A 444 -2.62 15.15 5.16
CA ASP A 444 -3.75 15.91 5.74
C ASP A 444 -3.74 17.37 5.28
N MET A 445 -2.56 17.99 5.28
CA MET A 445 -2.42 19.35 4.79
C MET A 445 -2.75 19.48 3.31
N THR A 446 -2.32 18.51 2.47
CA THR A 446 -2.65 18.49 1.03
C THR A 446 -4.16 18.32 0.82
N ALA A 447 -4.82 17.45 1.60
CA ALA A 447 -6.27 17.26 1.54
C ALA A 447 -7.05 18.53 1.93
N ALA A 448 -6.58 19.27 2.94
CA ALA A 448 -7.19 20.55 3.31
C ALA A 448 -7.13 21.59 2.18
N TYR A 449 -6.00 21.67 1.47
CA TYR A 449 -5.86 22.53 0.28
C TYR A 449 -6.70 22.02 -0.90
N ALA A 450 -6.77 20.71 -1.09
CA ALA A 450 -7.63 20.09 -2.11
C ALA A 450 -9.11 20.45 -1.89
N ALA A 451 -9.57 20.50 -0.65
CA ALA A 451 -10.94 20.90 -0.33
C ALA A 451 -11.25 22.35 -0.76
N ILE A 452 -10.27 23.26 -0.71
CA ILE A 452 -10.44 24.64 -1.20
C ILE A 452 -10.53 24.65 -2.73
N THR A 453 -9.71 23.87 -3.40
CA THR A 453 -9.75 23.69 -4.86
C THR A 453 -11.08 23.05 -5.29
N ASN A 454 -11.65 22.19 -4.45
CA ASN A 454 -12.99 21.56 -4.61
C ASN A 454 -14.12 22.44 -4.07
N ARG A 455 -13.95 23.76 -4.10
CA ARG A 455 -14.98 24.73 -3.71
C ARG A 455 -15.55 24.51 -2.31
N GLY A 456 -14.67 24.11 -1.36
CA GLY A 456 -15.01 23.95 0.05
C GLY A 456 -15.61 22.60 0.44
N ILE A 457 -15.61 21.61 -0.45
CA ILE A 457 -15.99 20.23 -0.14
C ILE A 457 -14.74 19.44 0.18
N TYR A 458 -14.61 18.98 1.43
CA TYR A 458 -13.55 18.07 1.86
C TYR A 458 -13.92 16.64 1.51
N VAL A 459 -13.04 15.94 0.83
CA VAL A 459 -13.11 14.51 0.55
C VAL A 459 -11.90 13.84 1.18
N ARG A 460 -12.11 12.75 1.87
CA ARG A 460 -11.03 11.99 2.52
C ARG A 460 -10.09 11.40 1.47
N PRO A 461 -8.76 11.51 1.64
CA PRO A 461 -7.80 10.84 0.77
C PRO A 461 -8.02 9.33 0.73
N THR A 462 -7.97 8.74 -0.46
CA THR A 462 -8.13 7.30 -0.66
C THR A 462 -7.09 6.76 -1.64
N PRO A 463 -6.52 5.54 -1.37
CA PRO A 463 -5.71 4.84 -2.33
C PRO A 463 -6.52 3.88 -3.22
N PHE A 464 -7.82 3.72 -2.97
CA PHE A 464 -8.65 2.68 -3.60
C PHE A 464 -9.59 3.25 -4.65
N GLU A 465 -9.66 2.56 -5.78
CA GLU A 465 -10.73 2.68 -6.76
C GLU A 465 -11.73 1.53 -6.59
N ASP A 466 -11.23 0.29 -6.67
CA ASP A 466 -12.01 -0.93 -6.40
C ASP A 466 -11.16 -1.95 -5.63
N ILE A 467 -11.82 -2.81 -4.85
CA ILE A 467 -11.22 -3.95 -4.19
C ILE A 467 -12.02 -5.19 -4.56
N LEU A 468 -11.34 -6.14 -5.20
CA LEU A 468 -11.91 -7.41 -5.64
C LEU A 468 -11.41 -8.54 -4.74
N GLY A 469 -12.27 -9.48 -4.44
CA GLY A 469 -11.95 -10.73 -3.75
C GLY A 469 -11.33 -11.80 -4.69
N PRO A 470 -11.04 -12.99 -4.16
CA PRO A 470 -10.36 -14.07 -4.90
C PRO A 470 -11.13 -14.54 -6.13
N ASP A 471 -12.44 -14.50 -6.09
CA ASP A 471 -13.31 -14.92 -7.21
C ASP A 471 -13.65 -13.76 -8.17
N GLY A 472 -12.98 -12.62 -8.02
CA GLY A 472 -13.23 -11.41 -8.80
C GLY A 472 -14.51 -10.66 -8.38
N GLN A 473 -15.20 -11.09 -7.29
CA GLN A 473 -16.34 -10.35 -6.77
C GLN A 473 -15.90 -9.00 -6.21
N LEU A 474 -16.70 -7.97 -6.46
CA LEU A 474 -16.48 -6.63 -5.92
C LEU A 474 -16.77 -6.62 -4.42
N LEU A 475 -15.76 -6.31 -3.61
CA LEU A 475 -15.87 -6.22 -2.15
C LEU A 475 -16.09 -4.77 -1.68
N TRP A 476 -15.52 -3.83 -2.39
CA TRP A 476 -15.60 -2.40 -2.11
C TRP A 476 -15.33 -1.58 -3.37
N SER A 477 -16.00 -0.44 -3.53
CA SER A 477 -15.68 0.50 -4.60
C SER A 477 -15.81 1.94 -4.13
N LEU A 478 -14.94 2.82 -4.65
CA LEU A 478 -15.00 4.24 -4.38
C LEU A 478 -16.36 4.83 -4.79
N ARG A 479 -16.93 4.33 -5.88
CA ARG A 479 -18.21 4.79 -6.41
C ARG A 479 -19.40 4.46 -5.50
N ALA A 480 -19.42 3.28 -4.89
CA ALA A 480 -20.54 2.83 -4.03
C ALA A 480 -20.32 3.20 -2.55
N ASP A 481 -19.12 2.93 -2.05
CA ASP A 481 -18.79 2.87 -0.63
C ASP A 481 -17.86 4.02 -0.18
N GLY A 482 -17.30 4.77 -1.14
CA GLY A 482 -16.34 5.83 -0.87
C GLY A 482 -16.96 7.08 -0.21
N ASP A 483 -16.08 7.91 0.33
CA ASP A 483 -16.47 9.19 0.92
C ASP A 483 -17.06 10.13 -0.16
N ARG A 484 -18.30 10.54 0.02
CA ARG A 484 -18.98 11.48 -0.87
C ARG A 484 -18.56 12.94 -0.65
N GLY A 485 -17.72 13.16 0.34
CA GLY A 485 -17.29 14.47 0.77
C GLY A 485 -18.34 15.20 1.62
N ARG A 486 -17.85 16.13 2.41
CA ARG A 486 -18.68 17.02 3.24
C ARG A 486 -18.34 18.46 2.99
N ARG A 487 -19.33 19.31 3.00
CA ARG A 487 -19.10 20.76 2.89
C ARG A 487 -18.45 21.28 4.17
N ALA A 488 -17.18 21.62 4.06
CA ALA A 488 -16.39 22.18 5.15
C ALA A 488 -16.43 23.72 5.16
N VAL A 489 -16.53 24.32 3.96
CA VAL A 489 -16.53 25.77 3.75
C VAL A 489 -17.55 26.13 2.68
N ALA A 490 -18.24 27.25 2.81
CA ALA A 490 -19.12 27.76 1.76
C ALA A 490 -18.34 28.01 0.45
N SER A 491 -18.96 27.75 -0.69
CA SER A 491 -18.28 27.77 -1.99
C SER A 491 -17.67 29.14 -2.35
N ASP A 492 -18.37 30.22 -2.04
CA ASP A 492 -17.91 31.59 -2.23
C ASP A 492 -16.69 31.93 -1.34
N ILE A 493 -16.69 31.48 -0.10
CA ILE A 493 -15.53 31.63 0.81
C ILE A 493 -14.33 30.82 0.31
N ALA A 494 -14.55 29.59 -0.16
CA ALA A 494 -13.50 28.77 -0.75
C ALA A 494 -12.94 29.38 -2.04
N ASP A 495 -13.80 29.89 -2.93
CA ASP A 495 -13.41 30.57 -4.15
C ASP A 495 -12.61 31.86 -3.86
N ALA A 496 -13.00 32.63 -2.83
CA ALA A 496 -12.26 33.80 -2.38
C ALA A 496 -10.86 33.41 -1.84
N MET A 497 -10.77 32.36 -1.02
CA MET A 497 -9.49 31.84 -0.55
C MET A 497 -8.63 31.35 -1.70
N LEU A 498 -9.21 30.61 -2.65
CA LEU A 498 -8.51 30.12 -3.83
C LEU A 498 -7.95 31.28 -4.67
N TRP A 499 -8.73 32.36 -4.82
CA TRP A 499 -8.24 33.58 -5.46
C TRP A 499 -7.07 34.23 -4.68
N MET A 500 -7.12 34.29 -3.34
CA MET A 500 -6.02 34.79 -2.53
C MET A 500 -4.77 33.92 -2.66
N LEU A 501 -4.92 32.59 -2.71
CA LEU A 501 -3.79 31.65 -2.93
C LEU A 501 -3.18 31.79 -4.34
N GLN A 502 -3.95 32.20 -5.34
CA GLN A 502 -3.40 32.56 -6.65
C GLN A 502 -2.49 33.78 -6.57
N GLN A 503 -2.81 34.80 -5.72
CA GLN A 503 -1.96 35.98 -5.56
C GLN A 503 -0.59 35.62 -4.97
N VAL A 504 -0.54 34.59 -4.09
CA VAL A 504 0.73 34.06 -3.52
C VAL A 504 1.67 33.58 -4.62
N VAL A 505 1.13 32.97 -5.69
CA VAL A 505 1.94 32.47 -6.81
C VAL A 505 2.20 33.57 -7.84
N LYS A 506 1.25 34.45 -8.11
CA LYS A 506 1.39 35.52 -9.13
C LYS A 506 2.43 36.59 -8.79
N GLY A 507 2.57 36.92 -7.51
CA GLY A 507 3.48 37.99 -7.12
C GLY A 507 3.92 37.94 -5.65
N GLY A 508 3.80 36.74 -5.03
CA GLY A 508 4.17 36.53 -3.63
C GLY A 508 5.24 35.46 -3.45
N THR A 509 5.25 34.87 -2.27
CA THR A 509 6.27 33.89 -1.84
C THR A 509 6.28 32.60 -2.67
N GLY A 510 5.19 32.29 -3.38
CA GLY A 510 5.02 31.07 -4.17
C GLY A 510 5.40 31.19 -5.65
N GLY A 511 6.03 32.30 -6.09
CA GLY A 511 6.33 32.54 -7.51
C GLY A 511 7.10 31.45 -8.23
N GLY A 512 7.95 30.71 -7.53
CA GLY A 512 8.67 29.55 -8.06
C GLY A 512 7.79 28.40 -8.57
N ALA A 513 6.51 28.35 -8.18
CA ALA A 513 5.55 27.33 -8.61
C ALA A 513 4.75 27.71 -9.88
N ALA A 514 5.00 28.86 -10.49
CA ALA A 514 4.28 29.30 -11.68
C ALA A 514 4.44 28.31 -12.86
N LEU A 515 3.35 28.05 -13.58
CA LEU A 515 3.28 27.11 -14.72
C LEU A 515 2.92 27.84 -16.05
N GLY A 516 3.53 29.02 -16.29
CA GLY A 516 3.19 29.83 -17.45
C GLY A 516 1.75 30.34 -17.38
N ASP A 517 0.97 30.11 -18.44
CA ASP A 517 -0.40 30.61 -18.55
C ASP A 517 -1.42 29.79 -17.74
N ARG A 518 -1.03 28.64 -17.20
CA ARG A 518 -1.92 27.82 -16.38
C ARG A 518 -2.05 28.39 -14.97
N PRO A 519 -3.27 28.69 -14.50
CA PRO A 519 -3.48 29.20 -13.15
C PRO A 519 -2.99 28.22 -12.07
N VAL A 520 -2.24 28.74 -11.12
CA VAL A 520 -1.78 28.01 -9.93
C VAL A 520 -2.19 28.77 -8.69
N ALA A 521 -2.73 28.07 -7.71
CA ALA A 521 -3.01 28.58 -6.36
C ALA A 521 -2.18 27.78 -5.36
N GLY A 522 -1.51 28.42 -4.40
CA GLY A 522 -0.69 27.67 -3.46
C GLY A 522 -0.12 28.54 -2.33
N LYS A 523 0.55 27.85 -1.41
CA LYS A 523 1.16 28.50 -0.23
C LYS A 523 2.48 27.83 0.13
N THR A 524 3.46 28.65 0.40
CA THR A 524 4.75 28.27 1.00
C THR A 524 4.64 28.11 2.51
N GLY A 525 5.39 27.16 3.07
CA GLY A 525 5.59 26.99 4.50
C GLY A 525 7.08 26.85 4.81
N THR A 526 7.52 27.51 5.86
CA THR A 526 8.86 27.39 6.41
C THR A 526 8.73 27.42 7.92
N SER A 527 9.24 26.40 8.61
CA SER A 527 9.33 26.39 10.07
C SER A 527 10.55 27.18 10.54
N ASP A 528 10.61 27.44 11.83
CA ASP A 528 11.72 28.19 12.44
C ASP A 528 13.08 27.57 12.09
N GLY A 529 14.04 28.41 11.70
CA GLY A 529 15.36 27.95 11.24
C GLY A 529 15.36 27.23 9.88
N GLY A 530 14.22 27.22 9.15
CA GLY A 530 14.15 26.53 7.85
C GLY A 530 14.32 25.02 7.96
N ARG A 531 13.86 24.41 9.04
CA ARG A 531 13.92 22.95 9.29
C ARG A 531 12.99 22.17 8.39
N ASP A 532 11.77 22.70 8.17
CA ASP A 532 10.74 22.14 7.31
C ASP A 532 10.41 23.12 6.20
N LEU A 533 10.53 22.69 4.97
CA LEU A 533 10.24 23.46 3.77
C LEU A 533 9.03 22.86 3.07
N TRP A 534 7.96 23.65 2.98
CA TRP A 534 6.69 23.19 2.41
C TRP A 534 6.28 24.03 1.22
N PHE A 535 5.65 23.39 0.26
CA PHE A 535 4.78 24.05 -0.70
C PHE A 535 3.56 23.16 -0.98
N ILE A 536 2.37 23.72 -0.84
CA ILE A 536 1.13 23.05 -1.23
C ILE A 536 0.45 23.92 -2.27
N GLY A 537 0.22 23.37 -3.43
CA GLY A 537 -0.37 24.10 -4.55
C GLY A 537 -1.27 23.25 -5.43
N SER A 538 -2.14 23.93 -6.16
CA SER A 538 -3.17 23.33 -7.00
C SER A 538 -3.21 23.95 -8.38
N ILE A 539 -3.51 23.13 -9.39
CA ILE A 539 -4.24 23.51 -10.59
C ILE A 539 -5.70 23.06 -10.40
N ALA A 540 -6.60 23.39 -11.29
CA ALA A 540 -8.03 23.08 -11.10
C ALA A 540 -8.33 21.57 -10.93
N GLN A 541 -7.51 20.68 -11.51
CA GLN A 541 -7.74 19.23 -11.47
C GLN A 541 -6.87 18.46 -10.48
N LEU A 542 -5.79 19.07 -9.97
CA LEU A 542 -4.82 18.35 -9.13
C LEU A 542 -4.25 19.29 -8.05
N THR A 543 -4.22 18.80 -6.81
CA THR A 543 -3.54 19.43 -5.68
C THR A 543 -2.34 18.58 -5.32
N ALA A 544 -1.17 19.21 -5.17
CA ALA A 544 0.02 18.52 -4.71
C ALA A 544 0.70 19.27 -3.56
N GLY A 545 1.19 18.50 -2.57
CA GLY A 545 2.00 18.97 -1.46
C GLY A 545 3.41 18.43 -1.57
N VAL A 546 4.40 19.26 -1.25
CA VAL A 546 5.81 18.88 -1.13
C VAL A 546 6.32 19.31 0.25
N TRP A 547 7.06 18.41 0.89
CA TRP A 547 7.86 18.68 2.09
C TRP A 547 9.31 18.26 1.83
N LEU A 548 10.25 19.07 2.29
CA LEU A 548 11.68 18.81 2.29
C LEU A 548 12.26 19.16 3.67
N GLY A 549 13.15 18.32 4.22
CA GLY A 549 13.76 18.53 5.52
C GLY A 549 14.66 17.39 5.95
N TYR A 550 15.16 17.45 7.16
CA TYR A 550 15.93 16.37 7.78
C TYR A 550 15.08 15.62 8.81
N ASP A 551 15.30 14.32 8.98
CA ASP A 551 14.59 13.52 9.98
C ASP A 551 14.87 13.95 11.42
N ASP A 552 16.06 14.44 11.69
CA ASP A 552 16.50 14.99 12.99
C ASP A 552 16.08 16.45 13.22
N SER A 553 15.30 17.03 12.32
CA SER A 553 14.81 18.40 12.39
C SER A 553 15.90 19.49 12.50
N ARG A 554 17.13 19.22 12.02
CA ARG A 554 18.17 20.25 11.90
C ARG A 554 17.83 21.25 10.78
N GLU A 555 18.44 22.40 10.81
CA GLU A 555 18.25 23.45 9.82
C GLU A 555 18.76 23.03 8.44
N THR A 556 17.96 23.28 7.40
CA THR A 556 18.31 22.90 6.01
C THR A 556 19.25 23.93 5.34
N GLY A 557 19.37 25.13 5.90
CA GLY A 557 20.05 26.24 5.24
C GLY A 557 19.33 26.76 3.99
N ASN A 558 18.12 26.29 3.72
CA ASN A 558 17.32 26.62 2.55
C ASN A 558 16.02 27.36 2.92
N THR A 559 15.32 27.82 1.90
CA THR A 559 13.97 28.41 2.04
C THR A 559 12.95 27.57 1.29
N SER A 560 11.67 27.79 1.55
CA SER A 560 10.57 27.11 0.85
C SER A 560 10.53 27.33 -0.68
N VAL A 561 11.40 28.16 -1.24
CA VAL A 561 11.61 28.29 -2.69
C VAL A 561 12.01 26.92 -3.28
N VAL A 562 12.84 26.14 -2.58
CA VAL A 562 13.24 24.79 -3.04
C VAL A 562 12.02 23.87 -3.16
N ALA A 563 11.09 23.92 -2.20
CA ALA A 563 9.85 23.15 -2.25
C ALA A 563 8.91 23.61 -3.39
N THR A 564 8.87 24.95 -3.72
CA THR A 564 8.11 25.44 -4.87
C THR A 564 8.68 24.94 -6.19
N LEU A 565 10.00 24.86 -6.30
CA LEU A 565 10.70 24.36 -7.48
C LEU A 565 10.49 22.83 -7.65
N ALA A 566 10.57 22.07 -6.56
CA ALA A 566 10.26 20.63 -6.56
C ALA A 566 8.80 20.38 -7.00
N TRP A 567 7.86 21.15 -6.48
CA TRP A 567 6.46 21.09 -6.89
C TRP A 567 6.30 21.40 -8.38
N ARG A 568 6.94 22.47 -8.87
CA ARG A 568 6.89 22.82 -10.29
C ARG A 568 7.50 21.74 -11.18
N ASP A 569 8.63 21.16 -10.77
CA ASP A 569 9.30 20.08 -11.52
C ASP A 569 8.38 18.85 -11.66
N PHE A 570 7.62 18.54 -10.62
CA PHE A 570 6.58 17.50 -10.65
C PHE A 570 5.39 17.91 -11.53
N MET A 571 4.83 19.09 -11.31
CA MET A 571 3.55 19.50 -11.90
C MET A 571 3.65 19.95 -13.37
N ALA A 572 4.78 20.51 -13.79
CA ALA A 572 4.90 21.07 -15.13
C ALA A 572 4.69 20.05 -16.25
N PRO A 573 5.33 18.86 -16.25
CA PRO A 573 5.06 17.86 -17.28
C PRO A 573 3.63 17.31 -17.19
N ILE A 574 3.10 17.07 -15.99
CA ILE A 574 1.74 16.55 -15.76
C ILE A 574 0.70 17.54 -16.27
N SER A 575 0.88 18.82 -15.96
CA SER A 575 -0.07 19.86 -16.37
C SER A 575 -0.25 19.95 -17.89
N ARG A 576 0.77 19.57 -18.68
CA ARG A 576 0.69 19.56 -20.14
C ARG A 576 -0.18 18.41 -20.69
N THR A 577 -0.34 17.33 -19.93
CA THR A 577 -1.19 16.19 -20.31
C THR A 577 -2.65 16.40 -19.93
N LEU A 578 -2.96 17.38 -19.08
CA LEU A 578 -4.29 17.67 -18.61
C LEU A 578 -4.92 18.85 -19.37
N PRO A 579 -6.22 18.83 -19.67
CA PRO A 579 -6.92 19.97 -20.26
C PRO A 579 -6.70 21.24 -19.41
N GLN A 580 -6.52 22.38 -20.06
CA GLN A 580 -6.39 23.63 -19.33
C GLN A 580 -7.76 24.07 -18.79
N ARG A 581 -7.90 24.03 -17.44
CA ARG A 581 -9.08 24.49 -16.73
C ARG A 581 -8.74 25.72 -15.90
N GLN A 582 -9.68 26.67 -15.87
CA GLN A 582 -9.57 27.87 -15.03
C GLN A 582 -10.13 27.57 -13.64
N PHE A 583 -9.64 28.29 -12.65
CA PHE A 583 -10.31 28.36 -11.36
C PHE A 583 -11.57 29.21 -11.43
N PRO A 584 -12.51 29.06 -10.48
CA PRO A 584 -13.63 29.98 -10.35
C PRO A 584 -13.18 31.43 -10.28
N ALA A 585 -13.98 32.33 -10.85
CA ALA A 585 -13.73 33.76 -10.74
C ALA A 585 -13.81 34.21 -9.28
N LYS A 586 -13.10 35.30 -8.94
CA LYS A 586 -13.18 35.90 -7.61
C LYS A 586 -14.66 36.25 -7.29
N PRO A 587 -15.23 35.72 -6.22
CA PRO A 587 -16.61 36.00 -5.86
C PRO A 587 -16.79 37.40 -5.29
N ARG A 588 -17.99 37.94 -5.40
CA ARG A 588 -18.41 39.14 -4.70
C ARG A 588 -18.96 38.72 -3.32
N LEU A 589 -18.14 38.84 -2.29
CA LEU A 589 -18.54 38.55 -0.93
C LEU A 589 -19.30 39.75 -0.32
N GLN A 590 -20.31 39.47 0.49
CA GLN A 590 -20.93 40.48 1.37
C GLN A 590 -20.21 40.41 2.72
N GLY A 591 -19.68 41.55 3.21
CA GLY A 591 -18.96 41.60 4.47
C GLY A 591 -18.38 42.98 4.78
N SER A 592 -17.58 43.06 5.83
CA SER A 592 -16.98 44.32 6.31
C SER A 592 -15.56 44.51 5.81
N VAL A 593 -15.31 45.66 5.18
CA VAL A 593 -13.95 46.11 4.77
C VAL A 593 -13.18 46.77 5.93
N GLN A 594 -13.90 47.25 6.97
CA GLN A 594 -13.32 47.86 8.15
C GLN A 594 -13.80 47.18 9.44
N PRO A 595 -12.98 47.16 10.52
CA PRO A 595 -13.48 46.68 11.82
C PRO A 595 -14.55 47.67 12.33
N ASP A 596 -15.59 47.10 12.98
CA ASP A 596 -16.58 47.91 13.68
C ASP A 596 -15.89 48.78 14.75
N ALA A 597 -16.05 50.08 14.64
CA ALA A 597 -15.34 51.08 15.47
C ALA A 597 -15.68 50.95 16.96
N LYS A 598 -16.81 50.29 17.33
CA LYS A 598 -17.26 50.14 18.72
C LYS A 598 -16.97 48.80 19.37
N THR A 599 -16.88 47.72 18.62
CA THR A 599 -16.75 46.40 19.21
C THR A 599 -15.51 45.63 18.75
N GLY A 600 -14.80 46.08 17.72
CA GLY A 600 -13.72 45.33 17.09
C GLY A 600 -14.16 44.03 16.42
N ARG A 601 -15.47 43.74 16.38
CA ARG A 601 -16.05 42.56 15.77
C ARG A 601 -16.63 42.84 14.37
N PRO A 602 -16.64 41.90 13.44
CA PRO A 602 -17.32 42.09 12.15
C PRO A 602 -18.81 42.32 12.36
N SER A 603 -19.38 43.30 11.70
CA SER A 603 -20.83 43.52 11.68
C SER A 603 -21.54 42.34 11.00
N ALA A 604 -22.36 41.60 11.74
CA ALA A 604 -23.16 40.55 11.20
C ALA A 604 -24.47 41.12 10.60
N THR A 605 -24.47 41.41 9.31
CA THR A 605 -25.71 41.61 8.58
C THR A 605 -26.28 40.23 8.28
N ARG A 606 -27.27 39.81 9.08
CA ARG A 606 -28.09 38.64 8.78
C ARG A 606 -28.96 38.94 7.56
N SER A 607 -28.58 38.39 6.41
CA SER A 607 -29.52 38.14 5.34
C SER A 607 -29.90 36.65 5.40
N GLY A 608 -31.14 36.37 5.84
CA GLY A 608 -31.67 35.03 5.82
C GLY A 608 -31.80 34.55 4.37
N VAL A 609 -31.05 33.55 4.01
CA VAL A 609 -31.36 32.69 2.88
C VAL A 609 -31.59 31.31 3.48
N ALA A 610 -32.86 30.87 3.42
CA ALA A 610 -33.26 29.53 3.78
C ALA A 610 -32.43 28.55 2.94
N ALA A 611 -31.70 27.67 3.63
CA ALA A 611 -31.00 26.55 3.00
C ALA A 611 -32.06 25.58 2.52
N THR A 612 -32.36 25.61 1.23
CA THR A 612 -32.95 24.48 0.53
C THR A 612 -31.84 23.49 0.34
N GLU A 613 -31.87 22.44 1.10
CA GLU A 613 -31.05 21.26 1.01
C GLU A 613 -31.32 20.53 -0.32
N GLN A 614 -30.64 20.90 -1.39
CA GLN A 614 -30.52 20.05 -2.56
C GLN A 614 -29.26 19.23 -2.40
N ALA A 615 -29.44 17.91 -2.32
CA ALA A 615 -28.35 16.95 -2.41
C ALA A 615 -27.49 17.25 -3.66
N PRO A 616 -26.17 17.21 -3.57
CA PRO A 616 -25.32 17.43 -4.72
C PRO A 616 -25.62 16.40 -5.80
N ALA A 617 -25.77 16.87 -7.02
CA ALA A 617 -25.87 16.01 -8.20
C ALA A 617 -24.73 14.98 -8.20
N ALA A 618 -25.06 13.74 -8.54
CA ALA A 618 -24.08 12.66 -8.61
C ALA A 618 -22.87 13.11 -9.43
N LEU A 619 -21.67 13.00 -8.85
CA LEU A 619 -20.42 13.20 -9.55
C LEU A 619 -20.38 12.19 -10.71
N GLU A 620 -20.47 12.70 -11.94
CA GLU A 620 -20.14 11.94 -13.12
C GLU A 620 -18.62 11.69 -13.06
N LEU A 621 -18.26 10.46 -12.76
CA LEU A 621 -16.90 9.96 -13.00
C LEU A 621 -16.69 9.94 -14.53
N PRO A 622 -15.51 10.31 -15.04
CA PRO A 622 -15.28 10.27 -16.48
C PRO A 622 -15.54 8.86 -17.01
N GLU A 623 -16.37 8.77 -18.04
CA GLU A 623 -16.63 7.56 -18.82
C GLU A 623 -15.35 7.15 -19.57
N SER A 624 -14.45 6.47 -18.92
CA SER A 624 -13.36 5.81 -19.61
C SER A 624 -13.04 4.52 -18.90
N PHE A 625 -13.82 3.51 -19.23
CA PHE A 625 -13.45 2.09 -19.19
C PHE A 625 -14.68 1.26 -19.55
N ALA A 626 -14.99 1.26 -20.85
CA ALA A 626 -15.75 0.16 -21.42
C ALA A 626 -14.84 -1.06 -21.50
N PRO A 627 -15.33 -2.29 -21.25
CA PRO A 627 -14.53 -3.50 -21.40
C PRO A 627 -14.11 -3.64 -22.87
N VAL A 628 -12.80 -3.85 -23.07
CA VAL A 628 -12.24 -4.19 -24.39
C VAL A 628 -12.81 -5.55 -24.78
N PRO A 629 -13.44 -5.72 -25.97
CA PRO A 629 -13.85 -7.02 -26.46
C PRO A 629 -12.62 -7.87 -26.80
N GLU A 630 -12.65 -9.12 -26.40
CA GLU A 630 -11.66 -10.13 -26.75
C GLU A 630 -11.49 -10.22 -28.27
N GLY A 631 -10.36 -9.74 -28.76
CA GLY A 631 -9.95 -9.88 -30.16
C GLY A 631 -9.26 -11.20 -30.40
N THR A 632 -9.83 -12.03 -31.27
CA THR A 632 -9.27 -13.24 -31.87
C THR A 632 -7.87 -13.00 -32.44
N PRO A 633 -6.92 -13.95 -32.30
CA PRO A 633 -5.58 -13.80 -32.85
C PRO A 633 -5.54 -14.04 -34.35
N THR A 634 -5.27 -13.01 -35.13
CA THR A 634 -4.89 -13.16 -36.53
C THR A 634 -3.36 -13.21 -36.66
N ASN A 635 -2.89 -14.36 -37.18
CA ASN A 635 -1.54 -14.55 -37.68
C ASN A 635 -1.26 -13.63 -38.88
N ALA A 636 -0.22 -12.79 -38.77
CA ALA A 636 0.45 -12.23 -39.94
C ALA A 636 1.93 -12.00 -39.60
N ARG A 637 2.80 -12.77 -40.27
CA ARG A 637 4.23 -12.46 -40.44
C ARG A 637 4.40 -11.27 -41.36
N PRO A 638 5.44 -10.45 -41.19
CA PRO A 638 6.11 -9.78 -42.29
C PRO A 638 7.56 -10.28 -42.42
N SER A 639 7.87 -10.62 -43.65
CA SER A 639 9.17 -10.82 -44.28
C SER A 639 10.00 -9.53 -44.29
N GLY A 640 11.35 -9.70 -44.09
CA GLY A 640 12.34 -8.61 -44.16
C GLY A 640 12.62 -8.11 -45.58
N PRO A 641 13.56 -7.18 -45.73
CA PRO A 641 14.94 -7.59 -46.07
C PRO A 641 16.07 -6.73 -45.44
N GLY A 642 17.22 -7.32 -45.47
CA GLY A 642 18.51 -7.00 -45.01
C GLY A 642 19.22 -5.77 -45.51
N ALA A 643 20.26 -5.40 -44.75
CA ALA A 643 21.51 -4.83 -45.30
C ALA A 643 22.65 -4.99 -44.26
N THR A 644 23.71 -5.54 -44.73
CA THR A 644 25.07 -5.70 -44.23
C THR A 644 25.73 -4.38 -43.80
N VAL A 645 26.63 -4.43 -42.81
CA VAL A 645 28.05 -4.08 -42.89
C VAL A 645 28.72 -4.21 -41.49
N ALA A 646 29.82 -4.95 -41.39
CA ALA A 646 30.81 -4.98 -40.32
C ALA A 646 32.07 -4.19 -40.80
N PRO A 647 33.24 -4.21 -40.12
CA PRO A 647 33.62 -4.18 -38.70
C PRO A 647 34.71 -3.11 -38.41
N GLY A 648 35.11 -2.96 -37.14
CA GLY A 648 36.36 -2.23 -36.80
C GLY A 648 36.53 -2.00 -35.31
N SER A 649 37.29 -2.89 -34.60
CA SER A 649 38.57 -2.61 -33.94
C SER A 649 38.59 -1.50 -32.88
N THR A 650 38.92 -1.72 -31.64
CA THR A 650 40.13 -2.11 -30.92
C THR A 650 39.92 -2.03 -29.41
N ALA A 651 40.45 -2.97 -28.66
CA ALA A 651 40.61 -2.93 -27.21
C ALA A 651 41.86 -2.15 -26.78
N PRO A 652 41.93 -1.70 -25.55
CA PRO A 652 43.19 -1.90 -24.79
C PRO A 652 42.99 -2.48 -23.38
N THR A 653 43.81 -3.49 -23.18
CA THR A 653 44.65 -3.92 -22.07
C THR A 653 44.37 -3.58 -20.63
N ALA A 654 44.47 -4.64 -19.85
CA ALA A 654 44.40 -4.79 -18.39
C ALA A 654 45.47 -3.98 -17.61
N ALA A 655 45.12 -3.58 -16.39
CA ALA A 655 46.07 -3.30 -15.31
C ALA A 655 45.60 -4.04 -14.03
N GLY A 656 46.57 -4.63 -13.37
CA GLY A 656 46.42 -5.60 -12.30
C GLY A 656 46.07 -5.07 -10.90
N PRO A 657 46.07 -5.94 -9.88
CA PRO A 657 45.29 -5.76 -8.64
C PRO A 657 46.03 -4.97 -7.57
N GLY A 658 45.33 -3.99 -6.99
CA GLY A 658 45.74 -3.26 -5.80
C GLY A 658 45.15 -3.89 -4.53
N THR A 659 45.98 -4.05 -3.53
CA THR A 659 45.76 -4.56 -2.18
C THR A 659 44.68 -3.75 -1.39
N PRO A 660 43.83 -4.40 -0.55
CA PRO A 660 42.88 -3.71 0.29
C PRO A 660 43.51 -3.13 1.57
N PRO A 661 42.95 -2.03 2.12
CA PRO A 661 43.35 -1.45 3.40
C PRO A 661 42.82 -2.24 4.60
N PRO A 662 43.40 -2.08 5.81
CA PRO A 662 43.13 -2.93 6.96
C PRO A 662 41.77 -2.62 7.62
N VAL A 663 41.15 -3.70 8.10
CA VAL A 663 39.90 -3.71 8.87
C VAL A 663 40.13 -3.17 10.28
N THR A 664 39.43 -2.12 10.67
CA THR A 664 39.35 -1.64 12.05
C THR A 664 38.17 -2.30 12.77
N THR A 665 38.47 -2.98 13.86
CA THR A 665 37.49 -3.58 14.79
C THR A 665 36.76 -2.52 15.59
N PRO A 666 35.44 -2.67 15.84
CA PRO A 666 34.67 -1.76 16.71
C PRO A 666 34.97 -2.01 18.20
N PRO A 667 34.84 -0.99 19.08
CA PRO A 667 35.04 -1.11 20.51
C PRO A 667 33.87 -1.85 21.21
N PRO A 668 34.09 -2.43 22.41
CA PRO A 668 33.09 -3.21 23.13
C PRO A 668 31.98 -2.32 23.73
N PRO A 669 30.77 -2.88 23.99
CA PRO A 669 29.63 -2.13 24.51
C PRO A 669 29.82 -1.70 25.97
N VAL A 670 29.41 -0.47 26.28
CA VAL A 670 29.37 0.11 27.62
C VAL A 670 28.18 -0.49 28.39
N ALA A 671 28.45 -0.91 29.64
CA ALA A 671 27.47 -1.48 30.55
C ALA A 671 26.41 -0.44 30.98
N ALA A 672 25.13 -0.87 31.07
CA ALA A 672 24.01 -0.08 31.54
C ALA A 672 24.07 0.09 33.08
N PRO A 673 23.62 1.23 33.65
CA PRO A 673 23.51 1.44 35.10
C PRO A 673 22.28 0.71 35.66
N PRO A 674 22.28 0.36 36.99
CA PRO A 674 21.17 -0.33 37.63
C PRO A 674 19.97 0.59 37.84
N ALA A 675 18.79 0.02 37.71
CA ALA A 675 17.50 0.68 37.96
C ALA A 675 17.25 0.87 39.47
N PRO A 676 16.46 1.92 39.88
CA PRO A 676 16.10 2.18 41.25
C PRO A 676 15.07 1.21 41.80
#